data_db3dc9a7828e6db0725fecbe3ee0fdf0
#
_entry.id   db3dc9a7828e6db0725fecbe3ee0fdf0
#
_cell.length_a   1.000
_cell.length_b   1.000
_cell.length_c   1.000
_cell.angle_alpha   90.00
_cell.angle_beta   90.00
_cell.angle_gamma   90.00
#
_symmetry.space_group_name_H-M   'P 1'
#
loop_
_entity.id
_entity.type
_entity.pdbx_description
1 polymer ?
#
loop_
_entity_poly.entity_id
_entity_poly.type
_entity_poly.pdbx_seq_one_letter_code
_entity_poly.pdbx_strand_id
1 'polypeptide(L)'
;MKALLPALAVLLWSPSAASPQTAFLTPAEAAANPLAALNEEVKQVLATAQVPFTESQERAIALMMEERRRASEDLFGDLFDFSGGPTEGADEDRLRSAIDWMRGEFLRNLTGYLTEAQGAAWNAHLATRGSANAASSRQTARETQYVRINNNSFTAENNGYNAGGGGTDVIPRGGGGAWHGNTEFLLKDDGLNARNAFADNKPPYQERQLAFEVSGPSIPGRMSTSFEFEQSNAENVGTIHATLPEGVFALGITRPRMNRGFETENIYQLAPSHSIEVSVGRGSETSRDDGIGGFTLPERRSDAFYREWDTDIYAFSTLSSRSIHEARLSYNVGGGETVPFSEALRINVLDAFNGGGAQNRSEETDRTIEFGNLFTRLGERLTIKTGIEGAHRMQRSLSMNNFGGTFTFSSLGAYLAGVPSTYRVTRGDPLFDHAQLEMAGFFQGDFQLNPRLSMMFGVRYEAQQYLGDYDNLDPRVSVAYSPGPDTVIRAGGGIFHSRLTSSMVANQRRLDGTQQFEIVIDNPSYPDPLAGGTIRQSLASVRVTDANLVAPYVAVTMVSLERTFFSNLLFTATWDRVREYNRLRTRNLNAPYDTRLEPRQACSAETPVDVCVKPDPSRGNVISLESAGNEIRHTLRLSVRKRFNIFRGAVNYTGQHVRGDVQGGPGTLLTNAYDERADWGGWPQPTHNLSASLDASLPLGIFVSGEMDYHSGRFYTITTGRDDNRDSSLTDRPPGAVPNSERGPQYLNFDFNVSKAVFFRRAAGSSTSGINVNVFANMTNAFNHVHLGTPSGVMTSPNFRRITSASDPREIEVGIRFQF
;
A
#
# COMPACT_ATOMS: atom_id res chain seq x y z
N MET A 1 28.25 0.40 -8.98
CA MET A 1 28.24 1.44 -10.02
C MET A 1 28.85 1.04 -11.37
N LYS A 2 29.86 0.16 -11.47
CA LYS A 2 30.45 -0.24 -12.77
C LYS A 2 29.65 -1.29 -13.56
N ALA A 3 28.69 -1.96 -12.96
CA ALA A 3 27.87 -3.00 -13.61
C ALA A 3 26.51 -2.49 -14.17
N LEU A 4 26.15 -1.24 -13.91
CA LEU A 4 24.87 -0.65 -14.30
C LEU A 4 24.86 0.04 -15.68
N LEU A 5 26.02 0.33 -16.21
CA LEU A 5 26.16 0.98 -17.53
C LEU A 5 25.69 0.13 -18.73
N PRO A 6 25.81 -1.21 -18.74
CA PRO A 6 25.34 -2.00 -19.89
C PRO A 6 23.82 -2.05 -20.05
N ALA A 7 23.06 -2.03 -18.94
CA ALA A 7 21.60 -2.11 -19.01
C ALA A 7 20.96 -0.80 -19.51
N LEU A 8 21.55 0.34 -19.18
CA LEU A 8 21.12 1.64 -19.70
C LEU A 8 21.49 1.82 -21.17
N ALA A 9 22.64 1.28 -21.60
CA ALA A 9 23.12 1.37 -22.97
C ALA A 9 22.24 0.58 -23.97
N VAL A 10 21.66 -0.54 -23.55
CA VAL A 10 20.72 -1.34 -24.38
C VAL A 10 19.41 -0.60 -24.65
N LEU A 11 18.98 0.24 -23.71
CA LEU A 11 17.75 1.03 -23.87
C LEU A 11 17.96 2.29 -24.75
N LEU A 12 19.19 2.74 -24.93
CA LEU A 12 19.51 3.98 -25.63
C LEU A 12 20.02 3.79 -27.07
N TRP A 13 20.37 2.56 -27.49
CA TRP A 13 21.00 2.32 -28.79
C TRP A 13 20.02 1.66 -29.77
N SER A 14 19.41 2.46 -30.63
CA SER A 14 18.80 2.02 -31.89
C SER A 14 19.27 2.95 -33.01
N PRO A 15 19.69 2.44 -34.17
CA PRO A 15 20.19 3.28 -35.26
C PRO A 15 19.06 4.09 -35.88
N SER A 16 19.36 5.36 -36.08
CA SER A 16 18.54 6.30 -36.86
C SER A 16 18.48 5.91 -38.30
N ALA A 17 17.32 5.84 -38.91
CA ALA A 17 17.02 6.33 -40.22
C ALA A 17 15.54 6.06 -40.57
N ALA A 18 14.75 7.10 -40.77
CA ALA A 18 14.01 7.32 -42.00
C ALA A 18 13.14 8.57 -41.87
N SER A 19 13.13 9.33 -42.94
CA SER A 19 12.34 10.53 -43.19
C SER A 19 10.82 10.33 -43.05
N PRO A 20 10.02 11.39 -42.83
CA PRO A 20 8.58 11.26 -42.65
C PRO A 20 7.93 10.97 -44.00
N GLN A 21 7.66 9.72 -44.28
CA GLN A 21 6.65 9.34 -45.26
C GLN A 21 5.34 9.13 -44.49
N THR A 22 4.28 9.75 -44.98
CA THR A 22 2.88 9.50 -44.61
C THR A 22 2.57 8.02 -44.76
N ALA A 23 2.77 7.24 -43.70
CA ALA A 23 2.44 5.83 -43.71
C ALA A 23 0.98 5.65 -43.30
N PHE A 24 0.18 5.08 -44.22
CA PHE A 24 -1.14 4.55 -43.89
C PHE A 24 -1.01 3.46 -42.81
N LEU A 25 -1.78 3.58 -41.73
CA LEU A 25 -1.82 2.55 -40.70
C LEU A 25 -2.30 1.23 -41.27
N THR A 26 -1.60 0.14 -41.03
CA THR A 26 -2.09 -1.19 -41.39
C THR A 26 -3.29 -1.57 -40.52
N PRO A 27 -4.15 -2.53 -40.95
CA PRO A 27 -5.26 -2.99 -40.10
C PRO A 27 -4.86 -3.48 -38.72
N ALA A 28 -3.61 -3.95 -38.52
CA ALA A 28 -3.07 -4.36 -37.23
C ALA A 28 -2.70 -3.15 -36.37
N GLU A 29 -2.16 -2.08 -36.96
CA GLU A 29 -1.85 -0.82 -36.24
C GLU A 29 -3.15 -0.07 -35.88
N ALA A 30 -4.18 -0.17 -36.69
CA ALA A 30 -5.51 0.38 -36.41
C ALA A 30 -6.21 -0.35 -35.23
N ALA A 31 -5.99 -1.66 -35.10
CA ALA A 31 -6.46 -2.44 -33.95
C ALA A 31 -5.67 -2.13 -32.67
N ALA A 32 -4.41 -1.70 -32.80
CA ALA A 32 -3.54 -1.33 -31.68
C ALA A 32 -3.80 0.09 -31.16
N ASN A 33 -4.35 1.00 -31.98
CA ASN A 33 -4.68 2.37 -31.57
C ASN A 33 -6.08 2.77 -32.06
N PRO A 34 -7.13 2.51 -31.27
CA PRO A 34 -8.52 2.77 -31.66
C PRO A 34 -8.84 4.23 -31.93
N LEU A 35 -8.12 5.18 -31.32
CA LEU A 35 -8.30 6.62 -31.56
C LEU A 35 -7.69 7.04 -32.90
N ALA A 36 -6.53 6.52 -33.23
CA ALA A 36 -5.90 6.77 -34.53
C ALA A 36 -6.72 6.19 -35.67
N ALA A 37 -7.23 4.97 -35.52
CA ALA A 37 -8.13 4.34 -36.47
C ALA A 37 -9.42 5.16 -36.71
N LEU A 38 -10.01 5.68 -35.64
CA LEU A 38 -11.20 6.52 -35.70
C LEU A 38 -10.91 7.86 -36.36
N ASN A 39 -9.76 8.48 -36.11
CA ASN A 39 -9.34 9.72 -36.76
C ASN A 39 -9.14 9.52 -38.31
N GLU A 40 -8.50 8.42 -38.70
CA GLU A 40 -8.33 8.09 -40.10
C GLU A 40 -9.69 7.83 -40.80
N GLU A 41 -10.62 7.18 -40.11
CA GLU A 41 -11.99 7.00 -40.62
C GLU A 41 -12.68 8.35 -40.83
N VAL A 42 -12.60 9.27 -39.88
CA VAL A 42 -13.16 10.63 -40.02
C VAL A 42 -12.53 11.34 -41.22
N LYS A 43 -11.22 11.30 -41.38
CA LYS A 43 -10.51 11.88 -42.51
C LYS A 43 -11.02 11.34 -43.87
N GLN A 44 -11.15 10.02 -43.96
CA GLN A 44 -11.65 9.37 -45.18
C GLN A 44 -13.10 9.79 -45.54
N VAL A 45 -13.95 9.84 -44.51
CA VAL A 45 -15.34 10.28 -44.69
C VAL A 45 -15.42 11.72 -45.18
N LEU A 46 -14.68 12.62 -44.54
CA LEU A 46 -14.67 14.03 -44.93
C LEU A 46 -14.01 14.26 -46.30
N ALA A 47 -12.97 13.51 -46.62
CA ALA A 47 -12.36 13.56 -47.97
C ALA A 47 -13.34 13.04 -49.04
N THR A 48 -14.06 11.97 -48.78
CA THR A 48 -15.08 11.41 -49.70
C THR A 48 -16.25 12.40 -49.90
N ALA A 49 -16.62 13.14 -48.84
CA ALA A 49 -17.64 14.19 -48.91
C ALA A 49 -17.13 15.52 -49.50
N GLN A 50 -15.89 15.56 -49.96
CA GLN A 50 -15.23 16.75 -50.52
C GLN A 50 -15.10 17.94 -49.52
N VAL A 51 -15.06 17.67 -48.24
CA VAL A 51 -14.86 18.63 -47.15
C VAL A 51 -13.71 18.21 -46.26
N PRO A 52 -12.50 17.98 -46.80
CA PRO A 52 -11.37 17.46 -46.00
C PRO A 52 -10.99 18.40 -44.87
N PHE A 53 -10.21 17.90 -43.91
CA PHE A 53 -9.60 18.75 -42.87
C PHE A 53 -8.68 19.78 -43.50
N THR A 54 -8.68 20.96 -42.94
CA THR A 54 -7.64 21.97 -43.20
C THR A 54 -6.36 21.59 -42.43
N GLU A 55 -5.22 22.10 -42.90
CA GLU A 55 -3.92 21.85 -42.21
C GLU A 55 -3.89 22.33 -40.75
N SER A 56 -4.66 23.40 -40.46
CA SER A 56 -4.83 23.90 -39.09
C SER A 56 -5.69 22.97 -38.21
N GLN A 57 -6.74 22.36 -38.81
CA GLN A 57 -7.55 21.36 -38.09
C GLN A 57 -6.78 20.07 -37.84
N GLU A 58 -6.01 19.58 -38.82
CA GLU A 58 -5.17 18.39 -38.64
C GLU A 58 -4.15 18.57 -37.50
N ARG A 59 -3.48 19.73 -37.42
CA ARG A 59 -2.57 20.04 -36.32
C ARG A 59 -3.29 20.13 -34.98
N ALA A 60 -4.46 20.76 -34.93
CA ALA A 60 -5.24 20.89 -33.71
C ALA A 60 -5.77 19.54 -33.22
N ILE A 61 -6.23 18.68 -34.15
CA ILE A 61 -6.70 17.33 -33.83
C ILE A 61 -5.56 16.43 -33.40
N ALA A 62 -4.39 16.52 -34.04
CA ALA A 62 -3.20 15.77 -33.64
C ALA A 62 -2.75 16.15 -32.21
N LEU A 63 -2.77 17.44 -31.87
CA LEU A 63 -2.51 17.91 -30.50
C LEU A 63 -3.53 17.37 -29.51
N MET A 64 -4.82 17.46 -29.82
CA MET A 64 -5.89 16.92 -28.98
C MET A 64 -5.73 15.41 -28.79
N MET A 65 -5.44 14.65 -29.85
CA MET A 65 -5.21 13.20 -29.76
C MET A 65 -4.03 12.87 -28.87
N GLU A 66 -2.93 13.60 -28.96
CA GLU A 66 -1.75 13.37 -28.16
C GLU A 66 -1.99 13.73 -26.66
N GLU A 67 -2.71 14.81 -26.40
CA GLU A 67 -3.14 15.13 -25.02
C GLU A 67 -4.04 14.01 -24.43
N ARG A 68 -4.97 13.49 -25.24
CA ARG A 68 -5.90 12.43 -24.80
C ARG A 68 -5.19 11.09 -24.69
N ARG A 69 -4.26 10.77 -25.56
CA ARG A 69 -3.43 9.56 -25.46
C ARG A 69 -2.69 9.54 -24.13
N ARG A 70 -2.07 10.66 -23.73
CA ARG A 70 -1.35 10.78 -22.47
C ARG A 70 -2.26 10.67 -21.25
N ALA A 71 -3.36 11.44 -21.28
CA ALA A 71 -4.35 11.34 -20.23
C ALA A 71 -4.86 9.89 -20.10
N SER A 72 -4.98 9.18 -21.22
CA SER A 72 -5.43 7.80 -21.24
C SER A 72 -4.34 6.80 -20.85
N GLU A 73 -3.05 7.04 -21.16
CA GLU A 73 -1.93 6.23 -20.65
C GLU A 73 -1.75 6.37 -19.14
N ASP A 74 -1.91 7.57 -18.59
CA ASP A 74 -1.91 7.79 -17.15
C ASP A 74 -3.09 7.11 -16.44
N LEU A 75 -4.19 6.88 -17.15
CA LEU A 75 -5.49 6.41 -16.62
C LEU A 75 -5.70 4.92 -16.76
N PHE A 76 -5.29 4.38 -17.88
CA PHE A 76 -5.57 3.04 -18.33
C PHE A 76 -4.29 2.28 -18.69
N GLY A 77 -3.11 2.79 -18.27
CA GLY A 77 -1.83 2.16 -18.56
C GLY A 77 -1.64 0.79 -17.91
N ASP A 78 -2.41 0.49 -16.89
CA ASP A 78 -2.57 -0.85 -16.31
C ASP A 78 -3.49 -1.75 -17.14
N LEU A 79 -4.43 -1.20 -17.90
CA LEU A 79 -5.42 -1.91 -18.67
C LEU A 79 -5.12 -1.93 -20.18
N PHE A 80 -4.51 -0.86 -20.70
CA PHE A 80 -4.33 -0.65 -22.13
C PHE A 80 -3.06 0.12 -22.46
N ASP A 81 -2.24 -0.47 -23.30
CA ASP A 81 -1.09 0.20 -23.89
C ASP A 81 -1.50 0.87 -25.21
N PHE A 82 -1.56 2.19 -25.21
CA PHE A 82 -2.00 3.01 -26.35
C PHE A 82 -1.10 2.91 -27.60
N SER A 83 0.06 2.28 -27.48
CA SER A 83 0.96 2.01 -28.58
C SER A 83 0.89 0.55 -29.09
N GLY A 84 0.17 -0.31 -28.41
CA GLY A 84 0.19 -1.75 -28.70
C GLY A 84 -1.02 -2.59 -28.32
N GLY A 85 -2.03 -1.98 -27.76
CA GLY A 85 -3.28 -2.68 -27.45
C GLY A 85 -3.45 -3.10 -25.99
N PRO A 86 -4.41 -3.97 -25.70
CA PRO A 86 -4.74 -4.38 -24.35
C PRO A 86 -3.54 -4.96 -23.59
N THR A 87 -3.40 -4.59 -22.30
CA THR A 87 -2.42 -5.22 -21.42
C THR A 87 -2.83 -6.65 -21.17
N GLU A 88 -1.92 -7.60 -21.27
CA GLU A 88 -2.22 -9.02 -21.07
C GLU A 88 -2.63 -9.26 -19.60
N GLY A 89 -3.79 -9.87 -19.39
CA GLY A 89 -4.40 -10.03 -18.06
C GLY A 89 -5.22 -8.83 -17.57
N ALA A 90 -5.35 -7.76 -18.38
CA ALA A 90 -6.27 -6.68 -18.05
C ALA A 90 -7.73 -7.20 -18.06
N ASP A 91 -8.50 -6.71 -17.11
CA ASP A 91 -9.94 -6.95 -17.07
C ASP A 91 -10.57 -6.48 -18.38
N GLU A 92 -11.13 -7.43 -19.15
CA GLU A 92 -11.60 -7.19 -20.53
C GLU A 92 -12.78 -6.20 -20.56
N ASP A 93 -13.58 -6.14 -19.51
CA ASP A 93 -14.73 -5.24 -19.42
C ASP A 93 -14.30 -3.83 -19.00
N ARG A 94 -13.37 -3.69 -18.06
CA ARG A 94 -12.75 -2.41 -17.75
C ARG A 94 -12.01 -1.85 -18.96
N LEU A 95 -11.31 -2.71 -19.70
CA LEU A 95 -10.61 -2.36 -20.91
C LEU A 95 -11.56 -1.89 -22.00
N ARG A 96 -12.64 -2.65 -22.26
CA ARG A 96 -13.66 -2.32 -23.27
C ARG A 96 -14.34 -1.00 -22.91
N SER A 97 -14.74 -0.84 -21.66
CA SER A 97 -15.34 0.39 -21.14
C SER A 97 -14.39 1.59 -21.29
N ALA A 98 -13.10 1.41 -21.04
CA ALA A 98 -12.09 2.44 -21.24
C ALA A 98 -11.95 2.87 -22.71
N ILE A 99 -11.89 1.90 -23.64
CA ILE A 99 -11.80 2.15 -25.10
C ILE A 99 -13.03 2.92 -25.58
N ASP A 100 -14.23 2.53 -25.16
CA ASP A 100 -15.46 3.18 -25.62
C ASP A 100 -15.64 4.57 -25.03
N TRP A 101 -15.24 4.77 -23.80
CA TRP A 101 -15.18 6.10 -23.20
C TRP A 101 -14.23 7.00 -23.98
N MET A 102 -13.02 6.53 -24.29
CA MET A 102 -12.04 7.27 -25.08
C MET A 102 -12.56 7.64 -26.47
N ARG A 103 -13.22 6.70 -27.16
CA ARG A 103 -13.84 6.95 -28.46
C ARG A 103 -14.97 7.98 -28.36
N GLY A 104 -15.82 7.86 -27.36
CA GLY A 104 -16.90 8.79 -27.10
C GLY A 104 -16.40 10.20 -26.78
N GLU A 105 -15.36 10.29 -25.96
CA GLU A 105 -14.71 11.56 -25.59
C GLU A 105 -13.99 12.19 -26.79
N PHE A 106 -13.29 11.39 -27.59
CA PHE A 106 -12.65 11.86 -28.83
C PHE A 106 -13.70 12.44 -29.78
N LEU A 107 -14.82 11.74 -30.04
CA LEU A 107 -15.88 12.23 -30.95
C LEU A 107 -16.54 13.50 -30.40
N ARG A 108 -16.79 13.61 -29.11
CA ARG A 108 -17.31 14.84 -28.49
C ARG A 108 -16.39 16.04 -28.71
N ASN A 109 -15.10 15.84 -28.49
CA ASN A 109 -14.12 16.92 -28.68
C ASN A 109 -13.89 17.22 -30.16
N LEU A 110 -13.87 16.21 -31.02
CA LEU A 110 -13.73 16.36 -32.48
C LEU A 110 -14.82 17.25 -33.07
N THR A 111 -16.06 17.13 -32.61
CA THR A 111 -17.16 17.97 -33.08
C THR A 111 -16.92 19.46 -32.93
N GLY A 112 -16.13 19.86 -31.89
CA GLY A 112 -15.74 21.26 -31.70
C GLY A 112 -14.72 21.80 -32.71
N TYR A 113 -14.08 20.92 -33.49
CA TYR A 113 -13.10 21.30 -34.54
C TYR A 113 -13.69 21.20 -35.96
N LEU A 114 -14.87 20.59 -36.11
CA LEU A 114 -15.52 20.43 -37.42
C LEU A 114 -16.29 21.69 -37.79
N THR A 115 -16.21 22.07 -39.08
CA THR A 115 -17.15 23.04 -39.66
C THR A 115 -18.54 22.42 -39.76
N GLU A 116 -19.55 23.24 -39.92
CA GLU A 116 -20.95 22.74 -40.07
C GLU A 116 -21.10 21.72 -41.21
N ALA A 117 -20.44 21.97 -42.36
CA ALA A 117 -20.42 21.05 -43.49
C ALA A 117 -19.71 19.74 -43.20
N GLN A 118 -18.60 19.77 -42.46
CA GLN A 118 -17.89 18.57 -42.04
C GLN A 118 -18.71 17.78 -41.01
N GLY A 119 -19.33 18.47 -40.06
CA GLY A 119 -20.22 17.85 -39.07
C GLY A 119 -21.45 17.19 -39.74
N ALA A 120 -22.04 17.81 -40.75
CA ALA A 120 -23.14 17.23 -41.51
C ALA A 120 -22.71 15.97 -42.29
N ALA A 121 -21.53 16.00 -42.92
CA ALA A 121 -20.96 14.83 -43.64
C ALA A 121 -20.66 13.65 -42.68
N TRP A 122 -20.10 13.94 -41.54
CA TRP A 122 -19.84 12.94 -40.52
C TRP A 122 -21.13 12.33 -39.95
N ASN A 123 -22.12 13.15 -39.63
CA ASN A 123 -23.43 12.70 -39.14
C ASN A 123 -24.20 11.87 -40.19
N ALA A 124 -24.09 12.20 -41.46
CA ALA A 124 -24.64 11.42 -42.57
C ALA A 124 -23.98 10.04 -42.68
N HIS A 125 -22.66 9.98 -42.53
CA HIS A 125 -21.92 8.71 -42.46
C HIS A 125 -22.35 7.84 -41.26
N LEU A 126 -22.47 8.44 -40.08
CA LEU A 126 -22.96 7.74 -38.88
C LEU A 126 -24.40 7.20 -39.08
N ALA A 127 -25.27 7.93 -39.79
CA ALA A 127 -26.63 7.49 -40.07
C ALA A 127 -26.67 6.31 -41.07
N THR A 128 -25.76 6.28 -42.02
CA THR A 128 -25.67 5.15 -43.01
C THR A 128 -25.03 3.90 -42.39
N ARG A 129 -24.15 4.05 -41.42
CA ARG A 129 -23.56 2.95 -40.64
C ARG A 129 -24.53 2.34 -39.61
N GLY A 130 -25.67 2.96 -39.41
CA GLY A 130 -26.62 2.75 -38.31
C GLY A 130 -27.34 1.39 -38.28
N SER A 131 -27.05 0.43 -39.17
CA SER A 131 -27.73 -0.86 -39.13
C SER A 131 -26.91 -2.08 -38.72
N ALA A 132 -25.57 -2.05 -38.83
CA ALA A 132 -24.76 -3.22 -38.50
C ALA A 132 -23.77 -2.97 -37.31
N ASN A 133 -23.15 -1.78 -37.24
CA ASN A 133 -22.17 -1.46 -36.16
C ASN A 133 -22.79 -0.63 -35.05
N ALA A 134 -23.97 -0.04 -35.23
CA ALA A 134 -24.70 0.65 -34.18
C ALA A 134 -25.20 -0.29 -33.07
N ALA A 135 -25.29 -1.58 -33.34
CA ALA A 135 -25.62 -2.57 -32.33
C ALA A 135 -24.42 -2.77 -31.34
N SER A 136 -23.20 -2.92 -31.88
CA SER A 136 -22.02 -3.13 -31.03
C SER A 136 -21.56 -1.85 -30.29
N SER A 137 -21.53 -0.69 -31.00
CA SER A 137 -21.19 0.59 -30.34
C SER A 137 -22.29 1.16 -29.43
N ARG A 138 -23.55 0.76 -29.63
CA ARG A 138 -24.63 1.04 -28.67
C ARG A 138 -24.61 0.10 -27.50
N GLN A 139 -24.04 -1.07 -27.63
CA GLN A 139 -23.93 -2.05 -26.56
C GLN A 139 -22.85 -1.60 -25.57
N THR A 140 -21.70 -1.19 -26.04
CA THR A 140 -20.58 -0.71 -25.22
C THR A 140 -20.79 0.66 -24.57
N ALA A 141 -21.42 1.61 -25.23
CA ALA A 141 -21.89 2.86 -24.62
C ALA A 141 -23.01 2.65 -23.57
N ARG A 142 -23.57 1.43 -23.46
CA ARG A 142 -24.55 1.05 -22.44
C ARG A 142 -23.90 0.46 -21.18
N GLU A 143 -22.63 0.08 -21.22
CA GLU A 143 -21.98 -0.67 -20.14
C GLU A 143 -21.29 0.24 -19.13
N THR A 144 -20.87 1.44 -19.51
CA THR A 144 -20.25 2.42 -18.61
C THR A 144 -21.16 3.61 -18.39
N GLN A 145 -21.42 3.94 -17.15
CA GLN A 145 -22.22 5.11 -16.77
C GLN A 145 -21.34 6.35 -16.62
N TYR A 146 -20.19 6.22 -15.99
CA TYR A 146 -19.26 7.31 -15.72
C TYR A 146 -17.84 6.81 -15.47
N VAL A 147 -16.84 7.61 -15.84
CA VAL A 147 -15.44 7.37 -15.48
C VAL A 147 -14.94 8.56 -14.69
N ARG A 148 -14.53 8.31 -13.47
CA ARG A 148 -13.93 9.31 -12.60
C ARG A 148 -12.42 9.14 -12.62
N ILE A 149 -11.72 10.23 -12.91
CA ILE A 149 -10.28 10.29 -13.04
C ILE A 149 -9.74 11.23 -11.97
N ASN A 150 -8.87 10.76 -11.12
CA ASN A 150 -8.23 11.56 -10.10
C ASN A 150 -6.72 11.32 -10.10
N ASN A 151 -5.99 12.03 -10.96
CA ASN A 151 -4.53 11.94 -11.08
C ASN A 151 -3.79 12.99 -10.26
N ASN A 152 -4.47 13.73 -9.39
CA ASN A 152 -3.88 14.80 -8.64
C ASN A 152 -3.48 14.34 -7.24
N SER A 153 -2.19 14.34 -6.94
CA SER A 153 -1.64 13.99 -5.61
C SER A 153 -2.13 14.91 -4.49
N PHE A 154 -2.69 16.08 -4.81
CA PHE A 154 -3.14 17.09 -3.87
C PHE A 154 -4.66 17.23 -3.81
N THR A 155 -5.43 16.31 -4.38
CA THR A 155 -6.90 16.38 -4.33
C THR A 155 -7.40 16.48 -2.88
N ALA A 156 -8.41 17.35 -2.66
CA ALA A 156 -9.03 17.51 -1.34
C ALA A 156 -9.98 16.35 -0.98
N GLU A 157 -10.35 15.50 -1.95
CA GLU A 157 -11.14 14.30 -1.73
C GLU A 157 -10.42 13.29 -0.80
N ASN A 158 -9.09 13.22 -0.88
CA ASN A 158 -8.30 12.26 -0.11
C ASN A 158 -7.85 12.85 1.23
N ASN A 159 -7.80 12.02 2.26
CA ASN A 159 -7.30 12.42 3.59
C ASN A 159 -5.76 12.50 3.66
N GLY A 160 -5.02 11.84 2.77
CA GLY A 160 -3.56 11.75 2.77
C GLY A 160 -2.91 12.16 1.45
N TYR A 161 -1.60 12.44 1.51
CA TYR A 161 -0.77 12.65 0.33
C TYR A 161 -0.44 11.32 -0.36
N ASN A 162 -0.76 11.23 -1.64
CA ASN A 162 -0.38 10.11 -2.50
C ASN A 162 0.50 10.62 -3.64
N ALA A 163 1.79 10.29 -3.62
CA ALA A 163 2.76 10.72 -4.63
C ALA A 163 2.46 10.22 -6.06
N GLY A 164 1.68 9.16 -6.20
CA GLY A 164 1.21 8.60 -7.48
C GLY A 164 -0.08 9.24 -8.01
N GLY A 165 -0.68 10.18 -7.27
CA GLY A 165 -2.03 10.67 -7.57
C GLY A 165 -3.13 9.73 -7.09
N GLY A 166 -4.36 10.00 -7.49
CA GLY A 166 -5.51 9.10 -7.27
C GLY A 166 -5.62 8.05 -8.37
N GLY A 167 -6.68 7.27 -8.31
CA GLY A 167 -7.00 6.23 -9.28
C GLY A 167 -8.00 6.67 -10.36
N THR A 168 -8.31 5.74 -11.23
CA THR A 168 -9.42 5.84 -12.18
C THR A 168 -10.53 4.92 -11.68
N ASP A 169 -11.71 5.49 -11.44
CA ASP A 169 -12.90 4.72 -11.09
C ASP A 169 -13.83 4.65 -12.30
N VAL A 170 -14.15 3.45 -12.73
CA VAL A 170 -15.15 3.20 -13.78
C VAL A 170 -16.43 2.78 -13.10
N ILE A 171 -17.50 3.55 -13.28
CA ILE A 171 -18.82 3.25 -12.74
C ILE A 171 -19.62 2.56 -13.84
N PRO A 172 -19.84 1.25 -13.74
CA PRO A 172 -20.55 0.48 -14.74
C PRO A 172 -22.06 0.76 -14.69
N ARG A 173 -22.73 0.39 -15.76
CA ARG A 173 -24.20 0.45 -15.88
C ARG A 173 -24.78 -0.93 -15.61
N GLY A 174 -25.74 -1.01 -14.71
CA GLY A 174 -26.42 -2.27 -14.41
C GLY A 174 -27.16 -2.89 -15.60
N GLY A 175 -27.03 -4.21 -15.76
CA GLY A 175 -27.72 -5.01 -16.78
C GLY A 175 -27.10 -4.96 -18.17
N GLY A 176 -25.88 -4.43 -18.32
CA GLY A 176 -25.10 -4.47 -19.56
C GLY A 176 -24.24 -5.73 -19.68
N GLY A 177 -23.59 -5.87 -20.84
CA GLY A 177 -22.59 -6.92 -21.08
C GLY A 177 -23.14 -8.32 -21.38
N ALA A 178 -22.22 -9.26 -21.38
CA ALA A 178 -22.48 -10.69 -21.49
C ALA A 178 -21.92 -11.37 -20.22
N TRP A 179 -22.42 -12.57 -19.92
CA TRP A 179 -21.84 -13.37 -18.84
C TRP A 179 -20.41 -13.76 -19.20
N HIS A 180 -19.50 -13.53 -18.27
CA HIS A 180 -18.08 -13.87 -18.37
C HIS A 180 -17.60 -14.30 -16.98
N GLY A 181 -16.45 -14.93 -16.95
CA GLY A 181 -15.86 -15.33 -15.66
C GLY A 181 -14.48 -15.92 -15.83
N ASN A 182 -13.83 -16.08 -14.70
CA ASN A 182 -12.55 -16.73 -14.61
C ASN A 182 -12.52 -17.76 -13.47
N THR A 183 -11.71 -18.78 -13.66
CA THR A 183 -11.36 -19.73 -12.61
C THR A 183 -9.87 -19.93 -12.65
N GLU A 184 -9.22 -19.77 -11.51
CA GLU A 184 -7.79 -19.92 -11.37
C GLU A 184 -7.45 -20.95 -10.30
N PHE A 185 -6.48 -21.80 -10.60
CA PHE A 185 -5.89 -22.72 -9.65
C PHE A 185 -4.38 -22.53 -9.62
N LEU A 186 -3.84 -22.32 -8.41
CA LEU A 186 -2.43 -22.16 -8.13
C LEU A 186 -1.91 -23.29 -7.25
N LEU A 187 -0.67 -23.69 -7.46
CA LEU A 187 0.04 -24.69 -6.68
C LEU A 187 1.49 -24.24 -6.46
N LYS A 188 1.91 -24.25 -5.20
CA LYS A 188 3.32 -24.25 -4.79
C LYS A 188 3.59 -25.54 -4.02
N ASP A 189 4.80 -26.06 -4.15
CA ASP A 189 5.19 -27.32 -3.51
C ASP A 189 6.66 -27.25 -3.09
N ASP A 190 7.00 -27.86 -1.95
CA ASP A 190 8.36 -27.86 -1.46
C ASP A 190 9.34 -28.54 -2.45
N GLY A 191 8.88 -29.49 -3.26
CA GLY A 191 9.71 -30.12 -4.31
C GLY A 191 10.26 -29.11 -5.32
N LEU A 192 9.58 -27.97 -5.53
CA LEU A 192 9.96 -26.91 -6.47
C LEU A 192 10.74 -25.78 -5.81
N ASN A 193 10.66 -25.62 -4.48
CA ASN A 193 11.25 -24.52 -3.73
C ASN A 193 12.66 -24.87 -3.24
N ALA A 194 13.46 -23.86 -2.88
CA ALA A 194 14.74 -24.07 -2.24
C ALA A 194 14.61 -24.02 -0.69
N ARG A 195 15.65 -24.45 0.01
CA ARG A 195 15.74 -24.37 1.47
C ARG A 195 16.31 -23.02 1.91
N ASN A 196 15.80 -22.45 3.00
CA ASN A 196 16.37 -21.25 3.60
C ASN A 196 17.79 -21.53 4.12
N ALA A 197 18.72 -20.59 3.90
CA ALA A 197 20.14 -20.75 4.23
C ALA A 197 20.41 -20.90 5.74
N PHE A 198 19.51 -20.44 6.60
CA PHE A 198 19.61 -20.49 8.06
C PHE A 198 18.81 -21.63 8.70
N ALA A 199 18.19 -22.50 7.91
CA ALA A 199 17.49 -23.68 8.40
C ALA A 199 18.30 -24.95 8.15
N ASP A 200 18.43 -25.84 9.14
CA ASP A 200 19.11 -27.12 8.99
C ASP A 200 18.30 -28.12 8.17
N ASN A 201 16.98 -28.01 8.20
CA ASN A 201 16.04 -28.84 7.45
C ASN A 201 15.24 -28.02 6.43
N LYS A 202 14.60 -28.73 5.52
CA LYS A 202 13.57 -28.17 4.64
C LYS A 202 12.22 -28.72 5.10
N PRO A 203 11.35 -27.89 5.71
CA PRO A 203 10.05 -28.38 6.14
C PRO A 203 9.15 -28.66 4.94
N PRO A 204 8.14 -29.53 5.05
CA PRO A 204 7.14 -29.68 4.02
C PRO A 204 6.41 -28.35 3.80
N TYR A 205 6.15 -28.03 2.55
CA TYR A 205 5.46 -26.84 2.12
C TYR A 205 4.56 -27.14 0.95
N GLN A 206 3.31 -26.78 1.07
CA GLN A 206 2.38 -26.78 -0.03
C GLN A 206 1.43 -25.60 0.09
N GLU A 207 1.18 -24.91 -1.01
CA GLU A 207 0.14 -23.89 -1.12
C GLU A 207 -0.78 -24.26 -2.28
N ARG A 208 -2.08 -24.15 -2.03
CA ARG A 208 -3.13 -24.34 -3.04
C ARG A 208 -4.10 -23.18 -2.94
N GLN A 209 -4.29 -22.53 -4.06
CA GLN A 209 -5.28 -21.46 -4.17
C GLN A 209 -6.28 -21.82 -5.26
N LEU A 210 -7.54 -21.56 -4.97
CA LEU A 210 -8.65 -21.60 -5.92
C LEU A 210 -9.35 -20.25 -5.89
N ALA A 211 -9.43 -19.58 -7.04
CA ALA A 211 -10.24 -18.41 -7.24
C ALA A 211 -11.27 -18.66 -8.34
N PHE A 212 -12.48 -18.15 -8.14
CA PHE A 212 -13.57 -18.23 -9.10
C PHE A 212 -14.33 -16.92 -9.10
N GLU A 213 -14.55 -16.37 -10.29
CA GLU A 213 -15.31 -15.16 -10.52
C GLU A 213 -16.28 -15.38 -11.65
N VAL A 214 -17.48 -14.84 -11.51
CA VAL A 214 -18.48 -14.80 -12.58
C VAL A 214 -19.25 -13.48 -12.49
N SER A 215 -19.41 -12.81 -13.62
CA SER A 215 -20.13 -11.53 -13.71
C SER A 215 -20.99 -11.49 -14.95
N GLY A 216 -22.11 -10.76 -14.88
CA GLY A 216 -22.97 -10.57 -16.04
C GLY A 216 -24.37 -10.01 -15.72
N PRO A 217 -25.19 -9.80 -16.75
CA PRO A 217 -26.51 -9.22 -16.61
C PRO A 217 -27.51 -10.21 -16.00
N SER A 218 -27.74 -10.19 -14.69
CA SER A 218 -28.76 -10.98 -14.02
C SER A 218 -30.18 -10.55 -14.40
N ILE A 219 -30.41 -9.26 -14.67
CA ILE A 219 -31.62 -8.72 -15.30
C ILE A 219 -31.19 -7.83 -16.47
N PRO A 220 -31.29 -8.29 -17.73
CA PRO A 220 -30.84 -7.54 -18.88
C PRO A 220 -31.40 -6.12 -18.93
N GLY A 221 -30.51 -5.13 -19.09
CA GLY A 221 -30.84 -3.71 -19.13
C GLY A 221 -31.17 -3.07 -17.77
N ARG A 222 -31.12 -3.84 -16.65
CA ARG A 222 -31.45 -3.33 -15.31
C ARG A 222 -30.48 -3.71 -14.21
N MET A 223 -29.93 -4.94 -14.21
CA MET A 223 -29.11 -5.41 -13.09
C MET A 223 -27.96 -6.28 -13.58
N SER A 224 -26.76 -5.95 -13.16
CA SER A 224 -25.58 -6.82 -13.24
C SER A 224 -25.28 -7.40 -11.89
N THR A 225 -24.82 -8.63 -11.86
CA THR A 225 -24.37 -9.31 -10.65
C THR A 225 -22.99 -9.89 -10.89
N SER A 226 -22.07 -9.68 -9.95
CA SER A 226 -20.82 -10.42 -9.85
C SER A 226 -20.83 -11.30 -8.60
N PHE A 227 -20.13 -12.40 -8.70
CA PHE A 227 -19.83 -13.28 -7.56
C PHE A 227 -18.38 -13.70 -7.66
N GLU A 228 -17.66 -13.50 -6.57
CA GLU A 228 -16.28 -13.90 -6.39
C GLU A 228 -16.15 -14.86 -5.22
N PHE A 229 -15.31 -15.86 -5.37
CA PHE A 229 -14.92 -16.78 -4.31
C PHE A 229 -13.45 -17.06 -4.39
N GLU A 230 -12.76 -16.97 -3.26
CA GLU A 230 -11.35 -17.32 -3.14
C GLU A 230 -11.13 -18.24 -1.93
N GLN A 231 -10.27 -19.22 -2.11
CA GLN A 231 -9.75 -20.04 -1.01
C GLN A 231 -8.26 -20.29 -1.24
N SER A 232 -7.45 -19.95 -0.24
CA SER A 232 -6.02 -20.29 -0.17
C SER A 232 -5.74 -21.13 1.07
N ASN A 233 -5.04 -22.24 0.87
CA ASN A 233 -4.49 -23.08 1.93
C ASN A 233 -2.98 -23.11 1.74
N ALA A 234 -2.23 -22.49 2.66
CA ALA A 234 -0.79 -22.39 2.60
C ALA A 234 -0.14 -22.98 3.85
N GLU A 235 0.88 -23.78 3.67
CA GLU A 235 1.78 -24.23 4.72
C GLU A 235 3.00 -23.32 4.77
N ASN A 236 2.82 -22.08 5.26
CA ASN A 236 3.90 -21.08 5.29
C ASN A 236 5.13 -21.61 6.03
N VAL A 237 6.32 -21.39 5.46
CA VAL A 237 7.58 -21.79 6.07
C VAL A 237 8.14 -20.66 6.90
N GLY A 238 8.55 -20.95 8.14
CA GLY A 238 9.35 -20.10 8.99
C GLY A 238 10.72 -20.74 9.28
N THR A 239 11.69 -19.91 9.62
CA THR A 239 13.00 -20.38 10.05
C THR A 239 13.28 -19.88 11.45
N ILE A 240 13.55 -20.79 12.39
CA ILE A 240 14.07 -20.47 13.71
C ILE A 240 15.59 -20.53 13.60
N HIS A 241 16.29 -19.52 14.09
CA HIS A 241 17.73 -19.51 14.25
C HIS A 241 18.07 -18.78 15.55
N ALA A 242 18.10 -19.54 16.64
CA ALA A 242 18.27 -19.06 17.99
C ALA A 242 19.57 -19.56 18.60
N THR A 243 20.17 -18.78 19.51
CA THR A 243 21.35 -19.18 20.27
C THR A 243 20.92 -19.57 21.68
N LEU A 244 20.90 -20.87 21.95
CA LEU A 244 20.57 -21.46 23.25
C LEU A 244 21.85 -21.71 24.08
N PRO A 245 21.72 -22.04 25.38
CA PRO A 245 22.85 -22.46 26.21
C PRO A 245 23.66 -23.61 25.65
N GLU A 246 22.98 -24.55 24.96
CA GLU A 246 23.56 -25.74 24.37
C GLU A 246 24.18 -25.50 22.97
N GLY A 247 23.95 -24.33 22.38
CA GLY A 247 24.43 -23.96 21.05
C GLY A 247 23.37 -23.36 20.14
N VAL A 248 23.63 -23.31 18.84
CA VAL A 248 22.70 -22.79 17.86
C VAL A 248 21.59 -23.81 17.60
N PHE A 249 20.35 -23.35 17.67
CA PHE A 249 19.14 -24.07 17.31
C PHE A 249 18.60 -23.51 15.98
N ALA A 250 18.78 -24.27 14.89
CA ALA A 250 18.37 -23.88 13.55
C ALA A 250 17.33 -24.87 13.02
N LEU A 251 16.09 -24.40 12.79
CA LEU A 251 14.97 -25.25 12.40
C LEU A 251 14.06 -24.55 11.40
N GLY A 252 13.78 -25.19 10.26
CA GLY A 252 12.68 -24.83 9.39
C GLY A 252 11.38 -25.43 9.91
N ILE A 253 10.33 -24.63 9.97
CA ILE A 253 9.03 -24.98 10.52
C ILE A 253 7.91 -24.65 9.54
N THR A 254 6.80 -25.37 9.64
CA THR A 254 5.57 -25.10 8.91
C THR A 254 4.57 -24.36 9.80
N ARG A 255 3.94 -23.33 9.25
CA ARG A 255 2.90 -22.50 9.88
C ARG A 255 1.68 -22.48 8.96
N PRO A 256 0.70 -23.39 9.17
CA PRO A 256 -0.46 -23.48 8.31
C PRO A 256 -1.34 -22.24 8.37
N ARG A 257 -1.76 -21.75 7.20
CA ARG A 257 -2.69 -20.65 7.05
C ARG A 257 -3.77 -21.00 6.04
N MET A 258 -5.00 -20.66 6.36
CA MET A 258 -6.13 -20.81 5.47
C MET A 258 -6.89 -19.50 5.40
N ASN A 259 -7.03 -18.98 4.17
CA ASN A 259 -7.90 -17.85 3.86
C ASN A 259 -9.08 -18.34 3.04
N ARG A 260 -10.25 -17.80 3.30
CA ARG A 260 -11.46 -18.04 2.51
C ARG A 260 -12.28 -16.78 2.45
N GLY A 261 -12.69 -16.38 1.26
CA GLY A 261 -13.53 -15.23 1.03
C GLY A 261 -14.58 -15.49 -0.03
N PHE A 262 -15.69 -14.79 0.07
CA PHE A 262 -16.61 -14.61 -1.03
C PHE A 262 -17.12 -13.16 -1.03
N GLU A 263 -17.44 -12.67 -2.21
CA GLU A 263 -18.06 -11.38 -2.40
C GLU A 263 -19.13 -11.47 -3.49
N THR A 264 -20.18 -10.71 -3.34
CA THR A 264 -21.18 -10.51 -4.39
C THR A 264 -21.49 -9.03 -4.51
N GLU A 265 -21.42 -8.53 -5.72
CA GLU A 265 -21.76 -7.16 -6.07
C GLU A 265 -22.96 -7.14 -6.99
N ASN A 266 -23.88 -6.25 -6.75
CA ASN A 266 -25.10 -6.09 -7.54
C ASN A 266 -25.29 -4.63 -7.91
N ILE A 267 -25.24 -4.33 -9.20
CA ILE A 267 -25.43 -2.99 -9.73
C ILE A 267 -26.83 -2.90 -10.35
N TYR A 268 -27.71 -2.16 -9.70
CA TYR A 268 -29.09 -1.96 -10.15
C TYR A 268 -29.28 -0.59 -10.78
N GLN A 269 -29.70 -0.55 -12.04
CA GLN A 269 -30.03 0.67 -12.78
C GLN A 269 -31.47 1.10 -12.47
N LEU A 270 -31.65 2.05 -11.56
CA LEU A 270 -32.97 2.59 -11.17
C LEU A 270 -33.57 3.39 -12.32
N ALA A 271 -32.74 4.22 -12.97
CA ALA A 271 -33.08 5.04 -14.13
C ALA A 271 -31.83 5.23 -15.00
N PRO A 272 -31.95 5.72 -16.24
CA PRO A 272 -30.77 5.95 -17.09
C PRO A 272 -29.66 6.82 -16.47
N SER A 273 -30.02 7.65 -15.49
CA SER A 273 -29.13 8.58 -14.78
C SER A 273 -28.86 8.19 -13.33
N HIS A 274 -29.40 7.08 -12.82
CA HIS A 274 -29.28 6.67 -11.42
C HIS A 274 -29.02 5.19 -11.30
N SER A 275 -27.95 4.81 -10.59
CA SER A 275 -27.63 3.44 -10.23
C SER A 275 -27.38 3.31 -8.72
N ILE A 276 -27.65 2.12 -8.22
CA ILE A 276 -27.26 1.70 -6.86
C ILE A 276 -26.47 0.42 -7.01
N GLU A 277 -25.34 0.38 -6.39
CA GLU A 277 -24.49 -0.79 -6.22
C GLU A 277 -24.61 -1.25 -4.78
N VAL A 278 -24.72 -2.53 -4.57
CA VAL A 278 -24.72 -3.17 -3.26
C VAL A 278 -23.75 -4.34 -3.31
N SER A 279 -22.69 -4.27 -2.52
CA SER A 279 -21.77 -5.40 -2.33
C SER A 279 -21.92 -5.99 -0.93
N VAL A 280 -21.75 -7.29 -0.83
CA VAL A 280 -21.69 -8.04 0.41
C VAL A 280 -20.56 -9.03 0.31
N GLY A 281 -19.60 -8.88 1.23
CA GLY A 281 -18.43 -9.72 1.35
C GLY A 281 -18.38 -10.46 2.67
N ARG A 282 -17.67 -11.58 2.68
CA ARG A 282 -17.27 -12.29 3.88
C ARG A 282 -15.89 -12.87 3.72
N GLY A 283 -15.00 -12.50 4.64
CA GLY A 283 -13.66 -13.05 4.79
C GLY A 283 -13.51 -13.92 6.04
N SER A 284 -12.61 -14.88 5.99
CA SER A 284 -12.12 -15.60 7.16
C SER A 284 -10.67 -16.02 6.98
N GLU A 285 -9.90 -15.90 8.05
CA GLU A 285 -8.52 -16.32 8.12
C GLU A 285 -8.33 -17.23 9.33
N THR A 286 -7.56 -18.29 9.14
CA THR A 286 -7.09 -19.16 10.21
C THR A 286 -5.60 -19.31 10.07
N SER A 287 -4.83 -18.95 11.10
CA SER A 287 -3.38 -19.17 11.19
C SER A 287 -3.10 -20.09 12.36
N ARG A 288 -2.29 -21.11 12.14
CA ARG A 288 -1.82 -22.02 13.18
C ARG A 288 -0.30 -21.92 13.35
N ASP A 289 0.16 -22.21 14.56
CA ASP A 289 1.56 -22.19 14.91
C ASP A 289 2.25 -20.85 14.56
N ASP A 290 1.50 -19.74 14.68
CA ASP A 290 2.00 -18.41 14.38
C ASP A 290 2.83 -17.84 15.54
N GLY A 291 3.60 -16.76 15.26
CA GLY A 291 4.45 -16.06 16.23
C GLY A 291 5.80 -16.72 16.50
N ILE A 292 6.16 -17.78 15.76
CA ILE A 292 7.45 -18.48 15.88
C ILE A 292 8.34 -18.22 14.66
N GLY A 293 9.66 -18.24 14.85
CA GLY A 293 10.66 -17.93 13.82
C GLY A 293 11.69 -16.91 14.32
N GLY A 294 12.80 -16.75 13.59
CA GLY A 294 13.95 -15.96 14.06
C GLY A 294 14.47 -16.47 15.37
N PHE A 295 14.43 -15.65 16.42
CA PHE A 295 14.84 -16.04 17.79
C PHE A 295 13.72 -16.70 18.59
N THR A 296 12.49 -16.79 18.08
CA THR A 296 11.32 -17.25 18.82
C THR A 296 11.13 -18.75 18.67
N LEU A 297 11.14 -19.45 19.82
CA LEU A 297 11.08 -20.90 19.93
C LEU A 297 9.64 -21.45 19.76
N PRO A 298 9.47 -22.74 19.44
CA PRO A 298 8.17 -23.35 19.12
C PRO A 298 7.13 -23.28 20.25
N GLU A 299 7.54 -23.27 21.52
CA GLU A 299 6.60 -23.19 22.66
C GLU A 299 5.83 -21.85 22.71
N ARG A 300 6.29 -20.82 21.98
CA ARG A 300 5.62 -19.51 21.89
C ARG A 300 4.63 -19.40 20.74
N ARG A 301 4.30 -20.51 20.11
CA ARG A 301 3.29 -20.51 19.06
C ARG A 301 1.91 -20.18 19.59
N SER A 302 1.10 -19.61 18.72
CA SER A 302 -0.32 -19.34 18.96
C SER A 302 -1.14 -19.65 17.72
N ASP A 303 -2.41 -19.96 17.92
CA ASP A 303 -3.40 -20.04 16.85
C ASP A 303 -4.20 -18.76 16.81
N ALA A 304 -4.48 -18.25 15.60
CA ALA A 304 -5.33 -17.09 15.40
C ALA A 304 -6.44 -17.40 14.40
N PHE A 305 -7.61 -16.87 14.69
CA PHE A 305 -8.79 -16.98 13.84
C PHE A 305 -9.42 -15.61 13.69
N TYR A 306 -9.72 -15.19 12.44
CA TYR A 306 -10.36 -13.93 12.13
C TYR A 306 -11.52 -14.13 11.15
N ARG A 307 -12.58 -13.34 11.28
CA ARG A 307 -13.73 -13.27 10.37
C ARG A 307 -14.17 -11.84 10.19
N GLU A 308 -14.66 -11.54 9.00
CA GLU A 308 -15.26 -10.25 8.70
C GLU A 308 -16.47 -10.40 7.77
N TRP A 309 -17.36 -9.42 7.85
CA TRP A 309 -18.45 -9.18 6.94
C TRP A 309 -18.42 -7.72 6.53
N ASP A 310 -18.51 -7.49 5.25
CA ASP A 310 -18.56 -6.18 4.64
C ASP A 310 -19.85 -5.99 3.89
N THR A 311 -20.43 -4.81 3.99
CA THR A 311 -21.59 -4.42 3.21
C THR A 311 -21.39 -2.98 2.77
N ASP A 312 -21.31 -2.76 1.47
CA ASP A 312 -21.19 -1.46 0.87
C ASP A 312 -22.44 -1.14 0.04
N ILE A 313 -22.93 0.08 0.15
CA ILE A 313 -23.98 0.64 -0.68
C ILE A 313 -23.42 1.90 -1.32
N TYR A 314 -23.36 1.91 -2.63
CA TYR A 314 -22.92 3.06 -3.40
C TYR A 314 -24.03 3.51 -4.34
N ALA A 315 -24.39 4.79 -4.27
CA ALA A 315 -25.40 5.39 -5.10
C ALA A 315 -24.75 6.45 -6.02
N PHE A 316 -24.91 6.28 -7.30
CA PHE A 316 -24.44 7.21 -8.32
C PHE A 316 -25.61 7.86 -9.06
N SER A 317 -25.53 9.18 -9.24
CA SER A 317 -26.60 9.96 -9.85
C SER A 317 -26.05 11.07 -10.74
N THR A 318 -26.38 11.03 -12.02
CA THR A 318 -26.20 12.15 -12.94
C THR A 318 -27.43 13.06 -12.85
N LEU A 319 -27.37 14.10 -12.02
CA LEU A 319 -28.50 15.02 -11.77
C LEU A 319 -28.79 15.92 -12.96
N SER A 320 -27.76 16.22 -13.75
CA SER A 320 -27.84 16.97 -15.01
C SER A 320 -26.61 16.68 -15.87
N SER A 321 -26.56 17.20 -17.11
CA SER A 321 -25.38 17.09 -17.97
C SER A 321 -24.07 17.65 -17.35
N ARG A 322 -24.17 18.40 -16.24
CA ARG A 322 -23.05 19.06 -15.58
C ARG A 322 -23.01 18.81 -14.07
N SER A 323 -23.86 17.95 -13.51
CA SER A 323 -23.90 17.73 -12.07
C SER A 323 -24.00 16.24 -11.77
N ILE A 324 -23.10 15.78 -10.94
CA ILE A 324 -22.99 14.40 -10.49
C ILE A 324 -23.05 14.37 -8.98
N HIS A 325 -23.69 13.37 -8.44
CA HIS A 325 -23.80 13.13 -7.03
C HIS A 325 -23.50 11.66 -6.74
N GLU A 326 -22.65 11.43 -5.75
CA GLU A 326 -22.20 10.13 -5.29
C GLU A 326 -22.44 10.04 -3.77
N ALA A 327 -22.99 8.93 -3.33
CA ALA A 327 -23.18 8.67 -1.90
C ALA A 327 -22.73 7.24 -1.59
N ARG A 328 -22.01 7.06 -0.50
CA ARG A 328 -21.54 5.76 -0.02
C ARG A 328 -21.94 5.55 1.43
N LEU A 329 -22.37 4.34 1.75
CA LEU A 329 -22.56 3.84 3.10
C LEU A 329 -21.89 2.47 3.20
N SER A 330 -20.95 2.33 4.13
CA SER A 330 -20.28 1.07 4.39
C SER A 330 -20.56 0.60 5.82
N TYR A 331 -20.81 -0.67 5.98
CA TYR A 331 -20.89 -1.33 7.27
C TYR A 331 -19.99 -2.55 7.29
N ASN A 332 -19.01 -2.51 8.16
CA ASN A 332 -18.05 -3.60 8.35
C ASN A 332 -18.17 -4.12 9.79
N VAL A 333 -18.18 -5.43 9.94
CA VAL A 333 -18.08 -6.10 11.25
C VAL A 333 -17.07 -7.24 11.14
N GLY A 334 -15.99 -7.10 11.91
CA GLY A 334 -14.93 -8.10 11.98
C GLY A 334 -14.65 -8.50 13.42
N GLY A 335 -13.91 -9.57 13.56
CA GLY A 335 -13.41 -9.97 14.86
C GLY A 335 -12.66 -11.28 14.81
N GLY A 336 -11.84 -11.51 15.83
CA GLY A 336 -11.01 -12.68 15.91
C GLY A 336 -10.60 -13.00 17.33
N GLU A 337 -10.01 -14.17 17.46
CA GLU A 337 -9.37 -14.60 18.70
C GLU A 337 -7.95 -15.09 18.44
N THR A 338 -7.07 -14.90 19.41
CA THR A 338 -5.73 -15.47 19.44
C THR A 338 -5.60 -16.31 20.70
N VAL A 339 -5.20 -17.56 20.52
CA VAL A 339 -5.05 -18.54 21.61
C VAL A 339 -3.59 -19.00 21.66
N PRO A 340 -2.83 -18.69 22.73
CA PRO A 340 -1.47 -19.18 22.89
C PRO A 340 -1.47 -20.69 23.16
N PHE A 341 -0.49 -21.41 22.64
CA PHE A 341 -0.26 -22.82 22.93
C PHE A 341 0.08 -23.04 24.41
N SER A 342 0.81 -22.10 25.03
CA SER A 342 1.24 -22.17 26.41
C SER A 342 1.03 -20.80 27.09
N GLU A 343 0.50 -20.83 28.28
CA GLU A 343 0.38 -19.68 29.20
C GLU A 343 1.56 -19.58 30.17
N ALA A 344 2.62 -20.36 29.93
CA ALA A 344 3.83 -20.31 30.74
C ALA A 344 4.44 -18.90 30.75
N LEU A 345 5.23 -18.61 31.77
CA LEU A 345 5.99 -17.39 31.90
C LEU A 345 6.86 -17.16 30.67
N ARG A 346 6.89 -15.94 30.17
CA ARG A 346 7.67 -15.54 28.98
C ARG A 346 9.11 -15.25 29.35
N ILE A 347 10.05 -15.72 28.53
CA ILE A 347 11.49 -15.48 28.69
C ILE A 347 12.00 -14.83 27.41
N ASN A 348 12.60 -13.66 27.52
CA ASN A 348 13.29 -12.99 26.42
C ASN A 348 14.79 -12.87 26.76
N VAL A 349 15.65 -13.39 25.90
CA VAL A 349 17.11 -13.17 25.97
C VAL A 349 17.51 -12.40 24.73
N LEU A 350 17.99 -11.18 24.92
CA LEU A 350 18.19 -10.21 23.83
C LEU A 350 19.00 -10.80 22.66
N ASP A 351 18.37 -10.82 21.48
CA ASP A 351 18.92 -11.33 20.23
C ASP A 351 19.63 -12.69 20.34
N ALA A 352 19.21 -13.51 21.31
CA ALA A 352 19.64 -14.88 21.46
C ALA A 352 18.47 -15.84 21.27
N PHE A 353 17.47 -15.82 22.16
CA PHE A 353 16.24 -16.58 22.01
C PHE A 353 15.06 -15.99 22.81
N ASN A 354 13.85 -16.32 22.36
CA ASN A 354 12.59 -16.03 23.03
C ASN A 354 11.87 -17.35 23.33
N GLY A 355 11.72 -17.69 24.59
CA GLY A 355 11.11 -18.94 25.06
C GLY A 355 9.90 -18.73 25.98
N GLY A 356 9.35 -19.82 26.51
CA GLY A 356 8.18 -19.82 27.36
C GLY A 356 6.87 -19.63 26.59
N GLY A 357 5.83 -19.13 27.26
CA GLY A 357 4.51 -18.94 26.64
C GLY A 357 4.43 -17.68 25.78
N ALA A 358 3.51 -17.67 24.81
CA ALA A 358 3.27 -16.50 23.95
C ALA A 358 2.59 -15.36 24.71
N GLN A 359 1.73 -15.68 25.69
CA GLN A 359 1.00 -14.71 26.53
C GLN A 359 0.31 -13.60 25.75
N ASN A 360 -0.33 -13.96 24.64
CA ASN A 360 -0.99 -13.05 23.71
C ASN A 360 -2.49 -13.40 23.54
N ARG A 361 -3.10 -14.09 24.54
CA ARG A 361 -4.54 -14.37 24.47
C ARG A 361 -5.32 -13.09 24.27
N SER A 362 -6.14 -13.06 23.22
CA SER A 362 -6.99 -11.91 22.91
C SER A 362 -8.24 -12.36 22.17
N GLU A 363 -9.31 -11.60 22.36
CA GLU A 363 -10.55 -11.67 21.55
C GLU A 363 -10.92 -10.23 21.19
N GLU A 364 -11.27 -10.00 19.93
CA GLU A 364 -11.58 -8.66 19.43
C GLU A 364 -12.82 -8.71 18.54
N THR A 365 -13.66 -7.68 18.65
CA THR A 365 -14.79 -7.45 17.74
C THR A 365 -14.79 -5.97 17.37
N ASP A 366 -14.68 -5.70 16.09
CA ASP A 366 -14.71 -4.36 15.50
C ASP A 366 -15.98 -4.17 14.69
N ARG A 367 -16.61 -3.01 14.81
CA ARG A 367 -17.72 -2.58 13.96
C ARG A 367 -17.43 -1.19 13.46
N THR A 368 -17.54 -1.00 12.16
CA THR A 368 -17.31 0.31 11.53
C THR A 368 -18.51 0.65 10.67
N ILE A 369 -19.00 1.87 10.82
CA ILE A 369 -19.98 2.48 9.92
C ILE A 369 -19.29 3.67 9.28
N GLU A 370 -19.21 3.70 7.96
CA GLU A 370 -18.66 4.82 7.20
C GLU A 370 -19.71 5.38 6.25
N PHE A 371 -19.75 6.69 6.12
CA PHE A 371 -20.55 7.35 5.11
C PHE A 371 -19.72 8.37 4.35
N GLY A 372 -20.03 8.56 3.10
CA GLY A 372 -19.43 9.55 2.23
C GLY A 372 -20.47 10.15 1.29
N ASN A 373 -20.29 11.42 0.97
CA ASN A 373 -21.12 12.14 0.02
C ASN A 373 -20.24 13.08 -0.80
N LEU A 374 -20.32 12.98 -2.12
CA LEU A 374 -19.57 13.81 -3.06
C LEU A 374 -20.52 14.43 -4.07
N PHE A 375 -20.44 15.73 -4.22
CA PHE A 375 -21.12 16.47 -5.28
C PHE A 375 -20.07 17.09 -6.20
N THR A 376 -20.21 16.81 -7.51
CA THR A 376 -19.34 17.35 -8.56
C THR A 376 -20.17 18.22 -9.52
N ARG A 377 -19.73 19.46 -9.75
CA ARG A 377 -20.28 20.37 -10.74
C ARG A 377 -19.26 20.59 -11.86
N LEU A 378 -19.54 20.07 -13.03
CA LEU A 378 -18.70 20.20 -14.22
C LEU A 378 -19.00 21.53 -14.91
N GLY A 379 -17.98 22.34 -15.16
CA GLY A 379 -18.03 23.55 -15.96
C GLY A 379 -17.00 23.50 -17.08
N GLU A 380 -17.09 24.42 -18.03
CA GLU A 380 -16.17 24.47 -19.19
C GLU A 380 -14.71 24.75 -18.78
N ARG A 381 -14.53 25.60 -17.76
CA ARG A 381 -13.21 26.01 -17.25
C ARG A 381 -13.04 25.78 -15.77
N LEU A 382 -14.09 25.41 -15.05
CA LEU A 382 -14.07 25.24 -13.61
C LEU A 382 -14.95 24.05 -13.25
N THR A 383 -14.33 23.02 -12.70
CA THR A 383 -15.04 21.93 -12.03
C THR A 383 -14.97 22.15 -10.52
N ILE A 384 -16.11 22.06 -9.86
CA ILE A 384 -16.22 22.20 -8.40
C ILE A 384 -16.57 20.83 -7.83
N LYS A 385 -15.87 20.44 -6.79
CA LYS A 385 -16.15 19.24 -6.00
C LYS A 385 -16.30 19.64 -4.53
N THR A 386 -17.29 19.08 -3.87
CA THR A 386 -17.49 19.25 -2.44
C THR A 386 -18.05 17.98 -1.84
N GLY A 387 -17.63 17.65 -0.63
CA GLY A 387 -18.09 16.43 0.01
C GLY A 387 -17.95 16.47 1.52
N ILE A 388 -18.64 15.53 2.13
CA ILE A 388 -18.58 15.21 3.55
C ILE A 388 -18.40 13.71 3.71
N GLU A 389 -17.68 13.31 4.71
CA GLU A 389 -17.49 11.90 5.06
C GLU A 389 -17.34 11.76 6.57
N GLY A 390 -17.65 10.59 7.08
CA GLY A 390 -17.48 10.28 8.48
C GLY A 390 -17.40 8.79 8.73
N ALA A 391 -16.84 8.42 9.87
CA ALA A 391 -16.71 7.05 10.35
C ALA A 391 -17.04 6.97 11.83
N HIS A 392 -17.80 5.96 12.21
CA HIS A 392 -18.01 5.58 13.60
C HIS A 392 -17.43 4.17 13.80
N ARG A 393 -16.36 4.09 14.56
CA ARG A 393 -15.61 2.86 14.84
C ARG A 393 -15.89 2.44 16.26
N MET A 394 -16.32 1.21 16.46
CA MET A 394 -16.61 0.60 17.76
C MET A 394 -15.77 -0.66 17.90
N GLN A 395 -15.05 -0.77 18.98
CA GLN A 395 -14.17 -1.90 19.27
C GLN A 395 -14.50 -2.44 20.66
N ARG A 396 -14.65 -3.74 20.73
CA ARG A 396 -14.68 -4.48 21.98
C ARG A 396 -13.54 -5.48 21.98
N SER A 397 -12.65 -5.42 22.95
CA SER A 397 -11.49 -6.30 23.02
C SER A 397 -11.31 -6.88 24.42
N LEU A 398 -11.02 -8.17 24.49
CA LEU A 398 -10.46 -8.83 25.65
C LEU A 398 -8.97 -9.03 25.38
N SER A 399 -8.08 -8.50 26.22
CA SER A 399 -6.64 -8.66 26.03
C SER A 399 -5.96 -9.08 27.33
N MET A 400 -5.45 -10.31 27.32
CA MET A 400 -4.67 -10.88 28.41
C MET A 400 -3.16 -10.85 28.12
N ASN A 401 -2.73 -9.91 27.27
CA ASN A 401 -1.32 -9.81 26.89
C ASN A 401 -0.43 -9.58 28.12
N ASN A 402 0.57 -10.44 28.29
CA ASN A 402 1.55 -10.40 29.39
C ASN A 402 0.95 -10.53 30.81
N PHE A 403 -0.19 -11.18 30.98
CA PHE A 403 -0.77 -11.44 32.31
C PHE A 403 0.00 -12.49 33.13
N GLY A 404 0.75 -13.40 32.47
CA GLY A 404 1.64 -14.37 33.13
C GLY A 404 3.01 -13.78 33.48
N GLY A 405 3.40 -12.68 32.82
CA GLY A 405 4.65 -11.98 33.04
C GLY A 405 5.79 -12.41 32.11
N THR A 406 6.73 -11.50 31.95
CA THR A 406 7.91 -11.65 31.07
C THR A 406 9.19 -11.30 31.82
N PHE A 407 10.13 -12.23 31.86
CA PHE A 407 11.52 -11.93 32.23
C PHE A 407 12.31 -11.57 30.97
N THR A 408 13.11 -10.50 31.05
CA THR A 408 14.06 -10.11 30.03
C THR A 408 15.48 -10.16 30.56
N PHE A 409 16.36 -10.86 29.85
CA PHE A 409 17.78 -10.98 30.16
C PHE A 409 18.61 -10.22 29.14
N SER A 410 19.56 -9.44 29.58
CA SER A 410 20.43 -8.62 28.71
C SER A 410 21.34 -9.46 27.82
N SER A 411 21.62 -10.72 28.17
CA SER A 411 22.50 -11.62 27.44
C SER A 411 22.26 -13.07 27.83
N LEU A 412 22.79 -14.00 27.01
CA LEU A 412 22.78 -15.43 27.28
C LEU A 412 23.54 -15.74 28.60
N GLY A 413 24.64 -15.03 28.91
CA GLY A 413 25.36 -15.16 30.16
C GLY A 413 24.52 -14.76 31.37
N ALA A 414 23.74 -13.69 31.28
CA ALA A 414 22.81 -13.26 32.31
C ALA A 414 21.70 -14.29 32.55
N TYR A 415 21.19 -14.92 31.47
CA TYR A 415 20.21 -16.00 31.56
C TYR A 415 20.78 -17.22 32.29
N LEU A 416 22.01 -17.67 31.95
CA LEU A 416 22.69 -18.79 32.61
C LEU A 416 22.97 -18.53 34.09
N ALA A 417 23.23 -17.28 34.44
CA ALA A 417 23.46 -16.86 35.83
C ALA A 417 22.16 -16.67 36.62
N GLY A 418 20.97 -16.74 35.94
CA GLY A 418 19.69 -16.47 36.57
C GLY A 418 19.51 -15.01 37.02
N VAL A 419 20.12 -14.05 36.31
CA VAL A 419 20.10 -12.61 36.62
C VAL A 419 19.35 -11.85 35.55
N PRO A 420 18.01 -11.77 35.60
CA PRO A 420 17.22 -10.99 34.66
C PRO A 420 17.40 -9.48 34.88
N SER A 421 17.32 -8.71 33.80
CA SER A 421 17.35 -7.25 33.86
C SER A 421 16.00 -6.67 34.27
N THR A 422 14.90 -7.23 33.75
CA THR A 422 13.55 -6.74 34.06
C THR A 422 12.55 -7.90 34.12
N TYR A 423 11.52 -7.69 34.95
CA TYR A 423 10.28 -8.46 34.91
C TYR A 423 9.11 -7.51 34.68
N ARG A 424 8.25 -7.83 33.72
CA ARG A 424 7.07 -7.04 33.41
C ARG A 424 5.82 -7.92 33.43
N VAL A 425 4.73 -7.39 33.98
CA VAL A 425 3.46 -8.10 34.01
C VAL A 425 2.29 -7.11 33.96
N THR A 426 1.26 -7.43 33.19
CA THR A 426 0.03 -6.64 33.11
C THR A 426 -0.97 -7.14 34.15
N ARG A 427 -1.73 -6.25 34.75
CA ARG A 427 -2.80 -6.51 35.74
C ARG A 427 -3.99 -5.61 35.44
N GLY A 428 -5.17 -6.01 35.97
CA GLY A 428 -6.43 -5.27 35.85
C GLY A 428 -7.46 -6.02 35.03
N ASP A 429 -8.50 -5.31 34.54
CA ASP A 429 -9.58 -5.90 33.76
C ASP A 429 -9.13 -6.09 32.29
N PRO A 430 -9.12 -7.34 31.76
CA PRO A 430 -8.75 -7.58 30.37
C PRO A 430 -9.78 -7.09 29.34
N LEU A 431 -11.03 -6.83 29.77
CA LEU A 431 -12.09 -6.37 28.86
C LEU A 431 -12.07 -4.86 28.71
N PHE A 432 -12.12 -4.39 27.47
CA PHE A 432 -12.12 -2.97 27.12
C PHE A 432 -13.05 -2.68 25.95
N ASP A 433 -13.95 -1.72 26.12
CA ASP A 433 -14.84 -1.23 25.07
C ASP A 433 -14.43 0.21 24.67
N HIS A 434 -14.38 0.47 23.37
CA HIS A 434 -14.00 1.75 22.81
C HIS A 434 -14.86 2.12 21.60
N ALA A 435 -15.20 3.40 21.47
CA ALA A 435 -15.83 3.94 20.26
C ALA A 435 -15.21 5.28 19.90
N GLN A 436 -15.12 5.56 18.60
CA GLN A 436 -14.51 6.77 18.05
C GLN A 436 -15.31 7.28 16.87
N LEU A 437 -15.57 8.59 16.87
CA LEU A 437 -16.21 9.31 15.77
C LEU A 437 -15.17 10.16 15.02
N GLU A 438 -15.21 10.07 13.70
CA GLU A 438 -14.37 10.84 12.77
C GLU A 438 -15.25 11.52 11.74
N MET A 439 -14.94 12.77 11.38
CA MET A 439 -15.68 13.57 10.40
C MET A 439 -14.71 14.36 9.54
N ALA A 440 -15.04 14.52 8.27
CA ALA A 440 -14.33 15.41 7.38
C ALA A 440 -15.27 16.08 6.38
N GLY A 441 -14.86 17.25 5.90
CA GLY A 441 -15.53 17.95 4.81
C GLY A 441 -14.51 18.63 3.92
N PHE A 442 -14.80 18.74 2.63
CA PHE A 442 -13.87 19.37 1.69
C PHE A 442 -14.57 20.17 0.59
N PHE A 443 -13.80 21.08 0.03
CA PHE A 443 -14.14 21.86 -1.16
C PHE A 443 -12.93 21.91 -2.08
N GLN A 444 -13.15 21.74 -3.39
CA GLN A 444 -12.11 21.81 -4.43
C GLN A 444 -12.61 22.50 -5.67
N GLY A 445 -11.76 23.30 -6.29
CA GLY A 445 -11.94 23.87 -7.61
C GLY A 445 -10.81 23.47 -8.53
N ASP A 446 -11.16 22.86 -9.67
CA ASP A 446 -10.22 22.51 -10.74
C ASP A 446 -10.43 23.49 -11.91
N PHE A 447 -9.42 24.33 -12.18
CA PHE A 447 -9.44 25.40 -13.14
C PHE A 447 -8.64 25.04 -14.39
N GLN A 448 -9.30 25.01 -15.54
CA GLN A 448 -8.63 24.96 -16.85
C GLN A 448 -8.43 26.39 -17.37
N LEU A 449 -7.28 26.99 -17.07
CA LEU A 449 -6.98 28.38 -17.42
C LEU A 449 -6.82 28.56 -18.95
N ASN A 450 -6.17 27.61 -19.59
CA ASN A 450 -6.06 27.46 -21.04
C ASN A 450 -5.71 25.99 -21.37
N PRO A 451 -5.67 25.55 -22.64
CA PRO A 451 -5.40 24.16 -23.01
C PRO A 451 -4.06 23.59 -22.50
N ARG A 452 -3.13 24.45 -22.07
CA ARG A 452 -1.79 24.06 -21.61
C ARG A 452 -1.58 24.26 -20.11
N LEU A 453 -2.54 24.84 -19.41
CA LEU A 453 -2.36 25.21 -18.00
C LEU A 453 -3.64 24.92 -17.22
N SER A 454 -3.54 24.00 -16.28
CA SER A 454 -4.57 23.72 -15.29
C SER A 454 -4.06 23.99 -13.88
N MET A 455 -4.94 24.40 -13.01
CA MET A 455 -4.69 24.62 -11.58
C MET A 455 -5.79 23.99 -10.76
N MET A 456 -5.43 23.47 -9.59
CA MET A 456 -6.37 23.03 -8.57
C MET A 456 -6.10 23.81 -7.28
N PHE A 457 -7.17 24.20 -6.64
CA PHE A 457 -7.18 24.68 -5.27
C PHE A 457 -8.21 23.90 -4.48
N GLY A 458 -7.81 23.41 -3.31
CA GLY A 458 -8.69 22.66 -2.42
C GLY A 458 -8.43 22.99 -0.96
N VAL A 459 -9.44 22.77 -0.14
CA VAL A 459 -9.36 22.82 1.32
C VAL A 459 -10.13 21.65 1.88
N ARG A 460 -9.55 20.99 2.88
CA ARG A 460 -10.20 19.91 3.64
C ARG A 460 -10.12 20.27 5.12
N TYR A 461 -11.15 19.90 5.86
CA TYR A 461 -11.24 20.02 7.32
C TYR A 461 -11.46 18.64 7.90
N GLU A 462 -10.73 18.30 8.95
CA GLU A 462 -10.89 17.05 9.66
C GLU A 462 -11.12 17.27 11.16
N ALA A 463 -12.00 16.47 11.75
CA ALA A 463 -12.27 16.44 13.17
C ALA A 463 -12.37 15.01 13.67
N GLN A 464 -11.86 14.75 14.86
CA GLN A 464 -11.83 13.44 15.47
C GLN A 464 -12.15 13.54 16.96
N GLN A 465 -12.95 12.62 17.47
CA GLN A 465 -13.15 12.44 18.91
C GLN A 465 -11.80 12.09 19.58
N TYR A 466 -11.63 12.48 20.84
CA TYR A 466 -10.41 12.33 21.65
C TYR A 466 -9.21 13.21 21.27
N LEU A 467 -9.37 14.10 20.29
CA LEU A 467 -8.45 15.20 20.07
C LEU A 467 -9.16 16.50 20.44
N GLY A 468 -8.59 17.30 21.34
CA GLY A 468 -9.05 18.66 21.66
C GLY A 468 -8.65 19.70 20.59
N ASP A 469 -8.34 19.24 19.40
CA ASP A 469 -7.79 19.99 18.27
C ASP A 469 -8.85 20.13 17.19
N TYR A 470 -9.24 21.36 16.88
CA TYR A 470 -10.33 21.69 15.96
C TYR A 470 -9.93 22.67 14.86
N ASP A 471 -8.63 22.93 14.66
CA ASP A 471 -8.12 23.83 13.63
C ASP A 471 -7.45 23.10 12.44
N ASN A 472 -7.75 21.82 12.26
CA ASN A 472 -7.19 20.93 11.24
C ASN A 472 -7.69 21.29 9.83
N LEU A 473 -7.18 22.37 9.28
CA LEU A 473 -7.42 22.81 7.91
C LEU A 473 -6.27 22.43 6.98
N ASP A 474 -6.61 21.78 5.87
CA ASP A 474 -5.69 21.27 4.86
C ASP A 474 -5.81 22.04 3.55
N PRO A 475 -5.19 23.23 3.40
CA PRO A 475 -5.10 23.90 2.12
C PRO A 475 -4.16 23.16 1.18
N ARG A 476 -4.59 23.03 -0.08
CA ARG A 476 -3.85 22.30 -1.11
C ARG A 476 -3.92 23.06 -2.43
N VAL A 477 -2.80 23.05 -3.17
CA VAL A 477 -2.71 23.68 -4.48
C VAL A 477 -1.85 22.82 -5.41
N SER A 478 -2.25 22.73 -6.65
CA SER A 478 -1.41 22.15 -7.69
C SER A 478 -1.58 22.83 -9.03
N VAL A 479 -0.56 22.73 -9.86
CA VAL A 479 -0.48 23.29 -11.21
C VAL A 479 0.07 22.21 -12.13
N ALA A 480 -0.55 22.05 -13.30
CA ALA A 480 0.00 21.27 -14.40
C ALA A 480 0.14 22.15 -15.64
N TYR A 481 1.34 22.15 -16.23
CA TYR A 481 1.69 22.95 -17.39
C TYR A 481 2.29 22.07 -18.49
N SER A 482 1.71 22.15 -19.67
CA SER A 482 2.18 21.45 -20.88
C SER A 482 2.78 22.45 -21.86
N PRO A 483 4.12 22.71 -21.83
CA PRO A 483 4.78 23.63 -22.75
C PRO A 483 4.72 23.17 -24.20
N GLY A 484 4.59 21.87 -24.43
CA GLY A 484 4.45 21.23 -25.72
C GLY A 484 3.75 19.89 -25.63
N PRO A 485 3.49 19.21 -26.75
CA PRO A 485 2.77 17.96 -26.77
C PRO A 485 3.48 16.82 -26.02
N ASP A 486 4.81 16.88 -25.92
CA ASP A 486 5.63 15.80 -25.34
C ASP A 486 6.12 16.08 -23.92
N THR A 487 5.63 17.12 -23.27
CA THR A 487 6.16 17.52 -21.97
C THR A 487 5.06 18.01 -21.05
N VAL A 488 5.02 17.46 -19.83
CA VAL A 488 4.17 17.96 -18.76
C VAL A 488 5.02 18.26 -17.53
N ILE A 489 4.81 19.41 -16.94
CA ILE A 489 5.42 19.81 -15.67
C ILE A 489 4.30 19.94 -14.66
N ARG A 490 4.41 19.25 -13.54
CA ARG A 490 3.46 19.34 -12.42
C ARG A 490 4.20 19.89 -11.20
N ALA A 491 3.55 20.76 -10.46
CA ALA A 491 4.04 21.22 -9.17
C ALA A 491 2.85 21.38 -8.23
N GLY A 492 3.08 21.11 -6.96
CA GLY A 492 2.04 21.26 -5.96
C GLY A 492 2.58 21.32 -4.54
N GLY A 493 1.71 21.73 -3.65
CA GLY A 493 1.97 21.76 -2.23
C GLY A 493 0.68 21.73 -1.44
N GLY A 494 0.75 21.22 -0.21
CA GLY A 494 -0.40 21.15 0.66
C GLY A 494 -0.07 20.66 2.06
N ILE A 495 -1.05 20.79 2.92
CA ILE A 495 -1.07 20.29 4.28
C ILE A 495 -2.04 19.11 4.33
N PHE A 496 -1.67 18.08 5.11
CA PHE A 496 -2.48 16.88 5.29
C PHE A 496 -2.38 16.46 6.76
N HIS A 497 -3.48 16.59 7.50
CA HIS A 497 -3.57 16.10 8.86
C HIS A 497 -3.76 14.59 8.86
N SER A 498 -3.19 13.93 9.87
CA SER A 498 -3.32 12.50 10.09
C SER A 498 -4.20 12.23 11.30
N ARG A 499 -5.02 11.20 11.23
CA ARG A 499 -5.91 10.79 12.32
C ARG A 499 -5.17 9.91 13.32
N LEU A 500 -5.55 9.98 14.58
CA LEU A 500 -5.22 8.99 15.59
C LEU A 500 -5.97 7.70 15.25
N THR A 501 -5.26 6.59 15.14
CA THR A 501 -5.92 5.31 14.92
C THR A 501 -6.72 4.89 16.15
N SER A 502 -7.84 4.19 15.96
CA SER A 502 -8.67 3.68 17.04
C SER A 502 -7.86 2.81 18.01
N SER A 503 -6.94 1.98 17.49
CA SER A 503 -6.05 1.13 18.29
C SER A 503 -5.08 1.93 19.18
N MET A 504 -4.58 3.08 18.72
CA MET A 504 -3.72 3.94 19.56
C MET A 504 -4.50 4.51 20.73
N VAL A 505 -5.69 5.08 20.45
CA VAL A 505 -6.55 5.64 21.49
C VAL A 505 -6.97 4.56 22.48
N ALA A 506 -7.35 3.37 22.00
CA ALA A 506 -7.70 2.23 22.82
C ALA A 506 -6.55 1.80 23.73
N ASN A 507 -5.31 1.71 23.20
CA ASN A 507 -4.13 1.37 23.99
C ASN A 507 -3.81 2.38 25.09
N GLN A 508 -3.98 3.69 24.80
CA GLN A 508 -3.78 4.71 25.83
C GLN A 508 -4.82 4.60 26.95
N ARG A 509 -6.09 4.46 26.59
CA ARG A 509 -7.20 4.39 27.55
C ARG A 509 -7.23 3.09 28.34
N ARG A 510 -6.84 1.97 27.73
CA ARG A 510 -6.80 0.67 28.40
C ARG A 510 -5.73 0.62 29.50
N LEU A 511 -4.55 1.21 29.26
CA LEU A 511 -3.39 1.17 30.14
C LEU A 511 -3.21 2.44 31.00
N ASP A 512 -4.27 3.25 31.17
CA ASP A 512 -4.24 4.49 31.94
C ASP A 512 -4.26 4.30 33.47
N GLY A 513 -4.35 3.05 33.91
CA GLY A 513 -4.41 2.68 35.32
C GLY A 513 -5.83 2.51 35.85
N THR A 514 -6.86 2.91 35.10
CA THR A 514 -8.27 2.69 35.50
C THR A 514 -8.76 1.30 35.13
N GLN A 515 -8.34 0.78 33.97
CA GLN A 515 -8.66 -0.56 33.49
C GLN A 515 -7.49 -1.52 33.74
N GLN A 516 -6.36 -1.25 33.11
CA GLN A 516 -5.15 -2.03 33.22
C GLN A 516 -3.95 -1.14 33.59
N PHE A 517 -2.94 -1.77 34.15
CA PHE A 517 -1.64 -1.18 34.43
C PHE A 517 -0.54 -2.23 34.29
N GLU A 518 0.68 -1.79 34.08
CA GLU A 518 1.86 -2.63 34.03
C GLU A 518 2.65 -2.53 35.36
N ILE A 519 3.13 -3.65 35.85
CA ILE A 519 4.12 -3.71 36.95
C ILE A 519 5.46 -4.02 36.31
N VAL A 520 6.46 -3.18 36.58
CA VAL A 520 7.83 -3.35 36.10
C VAL A 520 8.75 -3.46 37.31
N ILE A 521 9.54 -4.54 37.37
CA ILE A 521 10.52 -4.78 38.41
C ILE A 521 11.92 -4.84 37.77
N ASP A 522 12.81 -3.94 38.14
CA ASP A 522 14.19 -3.92 37.67
C ASP A 522 15.06 -4.82 38.54
N ASN A 523 15.95 -5.60 37.90
CA ASN A 523 16.81 -6.59 38.52
C ASN A 523 16.05 -7.55 39.48
N PRO A 524 14.96 -8.22 39.03
CA PRO A 524 14.16 -9.10 39.84
C PRO A 524 14.92 -10.38 40.21
N SER A 525 14.46 -11.08 41.24
CA SER A 525 14.89 -12.45 41.49
C SER A 525 14.35 -13.41 40.42
N TYR A 526 15.01 -14.54 40.19
CA TYR A 526 14.57 -15.54 39.20
C TYR A 526 14.63 -16.95 39.88
N PRO A 527 13.66 -17.80 39.67
CA PRO A 527 12.45 -17.65 38.79
C PRO A 527 11.26 -16.92 39.45
N ASP A 528 11.31 -16.60 40.74
CA ASP A 528 10.27 -15.85 41.43
C ASP A 528 10.66 -14.37 41.50
N PRO A 529 9.96 -13.46 40.79
CA PRO A 529 10.33 -12.05 40.74
C PRO A 529 10.20 -11.34 42.10
N LEU A 530 9.50 -11.94 43.08
CA LEU A 530 9.24 -11.40 44.38
C LEU A 530 10.06 -12.09 45.50
N ALA A 531 10.79 -13.18 45.20
CA ALA A 531 11.64 -13.86 46.13
C ALA A 531 12.88 -13.01 46.49
N GLY A 532 13.03 -12.62 47.75
CA GLY A 532 14.20 -11.83 48.14
C GLY A 532 13.91 -10.73 49.17
N GLY A 533 12.69 -10.61 49.67
CA GLY A 533 12.36 -9.92 50.93
C GLY A 533 12.36 -8.38 50.93
N THR A 534 12.80 -7.71 49.92
CA THR A 534 12.53 -6.29 49.69
C THR A 534 11.48 -6.18 48.62
N ILE A 535 10.21 -6.22 48.99
CA ILE A 535 9.15 -5.69 48.15
C ILE A 535 9.48 -4.22 48.02
N ARG A 536 10.32 -3.85 47.07
CA ARG A 536 10.21 -2.54 46.44
C ARG A 536 8.79 -2.53 45.91
N GLN A 537 7.95 -1.74 46.55
CA GLN A 537 6.55 -1.61 46.25
C GLN A 537 6.40 -1.62 44.73
N SER A 538 5.79 -2.66 44.17
CA SER A 538 5.67 -2.82 42.70
C SER A 538 4.76 -1.70 42.21
N LEU A 539 5.39 -0.63 41.75
CA LEU A 539 4.68 0.59 41.41
C LEU A 539 4.02 0.42 40.03
N ALA A 540 2.76 0.77 39.98
CA ALA A 540 2.01 0.74 38.71
C ALA A 540 2.61 1.71 37.70
N SER A 541 2.94 1.18 36.53
CA SER A 541 3.28 1.96 35.35
C SER A 541 2.01 2.17 34.52
N VAL A 542 1.78 3.39 34.06
CA VAL A 542 0.55 3.79 33.39
C VAL A 542 0.85 4.58 32.13
N ARG A 543 -0.12 4.64 31.22
CA ARG A 543 -0.10 5.49 30.05
C ARG A 543 -0.99 6.71 30.27
N VAL A 544 -0.53 7.86 29.82
CA VAL A 544 -1.28 9.11 29.88
C VAL A 544 -1.25 9.78 28.52
N THR A 545 -2.26 10.58 28.23
CA THR A 545 -2.31 11.40 27.04
C THR A 545 -1.95 12.82 27.41
N ASP A 546 -1.05 13.47 26.67
CA ASP A 546 -0.75 14.90 26.86
C ASP A 546 -2.04 15.73 26.70
N ALA A 547 -2.24 16.66 27.61
CA ALA A 547 -3.41 17.55 27.55
C ALA A 547 -3.42 18.45 26.31
N ASN A 548 -2.26 18.69 25.69
CA ASN A 548 -2.07 19.48 24.48
C ASN A 548 -1.89 18.59 23.23
N LEU A 549 -2.42 17.37 23.25
CA LEU A 549 -2.32 16.47 22.09
C LEU A 549 -3.05 17.08 20.90
N VAL A 550 -2.35 17.27 19.80
CA VAL A 550 -2.84 17.79 18.52
C VAL A 550 -2.65 16.78 17.40
N ALA A 551 -3.37 16.93 16.30
CA ALA A 551 -3.24 16.06 15.15
C ALA A 551 -1.84 16.20 14.51
N PRO A 552 -1.16 15.10 14.19
CA PRO A 552 0.01 15.15 13.33
C PRO A 552 -0.36 15.65 11.93
N TYR A 553 0.53 16.39 11.28
CA TYR A 553 0.32 16.77 9.89
C TYR A 553 1.60 16.74 9.07
N VAL A 554 1.44 16.54 7.76
CA VAL A 554 2.53 16.65 6.80
C VAL A 554 2.37 17.89 5.93
N ALA A 555 3.45 18.64 5.76
CA ALA A 555 3.57 19.69 4.74
C ALA A 555 4.35 19.11 3.56
N VAL A 556 3.74 19.08 2.39
CA VAL A 556 4.29 18.48 1.18
C VAL A 556 4.56 19.53 0.12
N THR A 557 5.68 19.38 -0.58
CA THR A 557 5.97 20.10 -1.82
C THR A 557 6.47 19.08 -2.85
N MET A 558 5.93 19.12 -4.06
CA MET A 558 6.28 18.20 -5.14
C MET A 558 6.49 18.95 -6.44
N VAL A 559 7.48 18.50 -7.22
CA VAL A 559 7.69 18.89 -8.62
C VAL A 559 7.92 17.63 -9.44
N SER A 560 7.23 17.51 -10.56
CA SER A 560 7.34 16.40 -11.49
C SER A 560 7.52 16.90 -12.92
N LEU A 561 8.41 16.26 -13.64
CA LEU A 561 8.61 16.41 -15.08
C LEU A 561 8.32 15.07 -15.74
N GLU A 562 7.44 15.11 -16.73
CA GLU A 562 7.15 13.99 -17.60
C GLU A 562 7.46 14.40 -19.03
N ARG A 563 8.18 13.55 -19.78
CA ARG A 563 8.50 13.81 -21.17
C ARG A 563 8.59 12.54 -22.00
N THR A 564 7.91 12.55 -23.13
CA THR A 564 8.01 11.49 -24.13
C THR A 564 9.06 11.84 -25.17
N PHE A 565 10.02 10.94 -25.40
CA PHE A 565 11.04 11.05 -26.43
C PHE A 565 10.81 10.01 -27.52
N PHE A 566 11.07 10.37 -28.78
CA PHE A 566 11.05 9.43 -29.90
C PHE A 566 9.74 8.64 -30.02
N SER A 567 8.60 9.26 -29.73
CA SER A 567 7.23 8.74 -29.75
C SER A 567 6.89 7.58 -28.78
N ASN A 568 7.85 6.92 -28.16
CA ASN A 568 7.60 5.76 -27.32
C ASN A 568 8.57 5.55 -26.13
N LEU A 569 9.40 6.54 -25.78
CA LEU A 569 10.23 6.54 -24.58
C LEU A 569 9.67 7.56 -23.60
N LEU A 570 8.95 7.09 -22.59
CA LEU A 570 8.44 7.93 -21.51
C LEU A 570 9.49 8.06 -20.40
N PHE A 571 9.83 9.28 -20.06
CA PHE A 571 10.68 9.63 -18.91
C PHE A 571 9.88 10.44 -17.90
N THR A 572 9.92 10.02 -16.65
CA THR A 572 9.30 10.75 -15.54
C THR A 572 10.34 10.99 -14.44
N ALA A 573 10.41 12.21 -13.96
CA ALA A 573 11.24 12.59 -12.82
C ALA A 573 10.38 13.34 -11.80
N THR A 574 10.24 12.81 -10.59
CA THR A 574 9.46 13.43 -9.52
C THR A 574 10.34 13.62 -8.30
N TRP A 575 10.37 14.82 -7.79
CA TRP A 575 10.96 15.14 -6.50
C TRP A 575 9.88 15.61 -5.54
N ASP A 576 9.85 15.03 -4.34
CA ASP A 576 9.02 15.50 -3.25
C ASP A 576 9.80 15.74 -1.98
N ARG A 577 9.37 16.73 -1.23
CA ARG A 577 9.77 17.00 0.14
C ARG A 577 8.54 16.91 1.02
N VAL A 578 8.60 16.00 1.97
CA VAL A 578 7.59 15.81 3.00
C VAL A 578 8.21 16.20 4.33
N ARG A 579 7.56 17.08 5.06
CA ARG A 579 7.91 17.41 6.44
C ARG A 579 6.73 17.13 7.32
N GLU A 580 6.91 16.20 8.26
CA GLU A 580 5.92 15.81 9.23
C GLU A 580 6.16 16.55 10.54
N TYR A 581 5.11 17.12 11.08
CA TYR A 581 5.07 17.85 12.32
C TYR A 581 4.15 17.14 13.30
N ASN A 582 4.37 17.38 14.58
CA ASN A 582 3.52 16.85 15.65
C ASN A 582 3.40 15.31 15.60
N ARG A 583 4.44 14.61 15.09
CA ARG A 583 4.43 13.15 15.09
C ARG A 583 4.21 12.60 16.49
N LEU A 584 3.36 11.60 16.56
CA LEU A 584 3.06 10.96 17.83
C LEU A 584 4.24 10.13 18.30
N ARG A 585 4.70 10.39 19.51
CA ARG A 585 5.73 9.63 20.20
C ARG A 585 5.34 9.46 21.66
N THR A 586 6.02 8.60 22.37
CA THR A 586 5.82 8.48 23.81
C THR A 586 7.07 8.87 24.59
N ARG A 587 6.87 9.43 25.76
CA ARG A 587 7.93 9.85 26.70
C ARG A 587 7.62 9.33 28.07
N ASN A 588 8.63 8.79 28.77
CA ASN A 588 8.50 8.46 30.18
C ASN A 588 8.67 9.70 31.04
N LEU A 589 7.57 10.28 31.52
CA LEU A 589 7.60 11.47 32.39
C LEU A 589 8.21 11.19 33.76
N ASN A 590 8.30 9.91 34.15
CA ASN A 590 8.91 9.47 35.42
C ASN A 590 10.24 8.76 35.22
N ALA A 591 10.92 9.02 34.09
CA ALA A 591 12.26 8.53 33.86
C ALA A 591 13.24 9.08 34.93
N PRO A 592 14.20 8.30 35.40
CA PRO A 592 15.23 8.78 36.34
C PRO A 592 16.11 9.86 35.72
N TYR A 593 16.56 10.81 36.56
CA TYR A 593 17.47 11.89 36.15
C TYR A 593 18.61 12.07 37.18
N ASP A 594 19.73 12.58 36.68
CA ASP A 594 20.89 12.94 37.52
C ASP A 594 20.63 14.28 38.19
N THR A 595 20.51 14.27 39.51
CA THR A 595 20.22 15.46 40.33
C THR A 595 21.33 16.48 40.37
N ARG A 596 22.53 16.14 39.90
CA ARG A 596 23.69 17.05 39.86
C ARG A 596 23.68 17.95 38.61
N LEU A 597 22.81 17.63 37.62
CA LEU A 597 22.83 18.32 36.34
C LEU A 597 21.59 19.23 36.16
N GLU A 598 21.83 20.44 35.69
CA GLU A 598 20.81 21.40 35.30
C GLU A 598 21.12 21.93 33.87
N PRO A 599 20.19 21.88 32.92
CA PRO A 599 18.84 21.31 33.04
C PRO A 599 18.90 19.81 33.33
N ARG A 600 17.77 19.22 33.76
CA ARG A 600 17.66 17.78 34.02
C ARG A 600 18.15 16.95 32.83
N GLN A 601 18.97 15.95 33.11
CA GLN A 601 19.48 15.00 32.17
C GLN A 601 19.20 13.57 32.64
N ALA A 602 19.01 12.64 31.70
CA ALA A 602 18.86 11.23 32.05
C ALA A 602 20.13 10.76 32.85
N CYS A 603 19.93 9.79 33.70
CA CYS A 603 21.07 9.05 34.26
C CYS A 603 21.88 8.36 33.16
N SER A 604 23.08 7.93 33.48
CA SER A 604 23.94 7.09 32.65
C SER A 604 24.47 5.93 33.46
N ALA A 605 25.13 4.98 32.80
CA ALA A 605 25.79 3.86 33.50
C ALA A 605 26.77 4.34 34.60
N GLU A 606 27.36 5.52 34.44
CA GLU A 606 28.34 6.12 35.35
C GLU A 606 27.68 6.96 36.47
N THR A 607 26.38 7.26 36.36
CA THR A 607 25.70 8.06 37.38
C THR A 607 25.56 7.26 38.67
N PRO A 608 26.05 7.76 39.83
CA PRO A 608 25.87 7.11 41.13
C PRO A 608 24.37 6.88 41.42
N VAL A 609 24.06 5.79 42.14
CA VAL A 609 22.65 5.38 42.42
C VAL A 609 21.92 6.39 43.31
N ASP A 610 22.63 7.00 44.24
CA ASP A 610 22.09 7.95 45.21
C ASP A 610 21.66 9.30 44.60
N VAL A 611 22.22 9.66 43.43
CA VAL A 611 21.87 10.89 42.71
C VAL A 611 20.99 10.67 41.47
N CYS A 612 20.72 9.41 41.13
CA CYS A 612 19.83 9.02 40.05
C CYS A 612 18.43 8.73 40.61
N VAL A 613 17.53 9.70 40.52
CA VAL A 613 16.21 9.67 41.15
C VAL A 613 15.07 9.80 40.18
N LYS A 614 13.93 9.15 40.47
CA LYS A 614 12.67 9.38 39.73
C LYS A 614 12.02 10.69 40.16
N PRO A 615 11.38 11.46 39.25
CA PRO A 615 10.59 12.63 39.62
C PRO A 615 9.52 12.34 40.68
N ASP A 616 8.81 11.21 40.55
CA ASP A 616 7.87 10.70 41.55
C ASP A 616 8.26 9.27 41.96
N PRO A 617 8.93 9.11 43.11
CA PRO A 617 9.34 7.78 43.58
C PRO A 617 8.17 6.91 44.05
N SER A 618 6.96 7.44 44.16
CA SER A 618 5.74 6.70 44.51
C SER A 618 5.08 6.02 43.31
N ARG A 619 5.56 6.27 42.08
CA ARG A 619 4.98 5.72 40.82
C ARG A 619 6.01 4.89 40.04
N GLY A 620 5.49 3.98 39.24
CA GLY A 620 6.21 3.32 38.16
C GLY A 620 6.50 4.26 37.00
N ASN A 621 6.67 3.73 35.83
CA ASN A 621 6.81 4.55 34.61
C ASN A 621 5.49 5.23 34.23
N VAL A 622 5.55 6.50 33.85
CA VAL A 622 4.40 7.27 33.36
C VAL A 622 4.66 7.61 31.88
N ILE A 623 4.10 6.80 31.01
CA ILE A 623 4.34 6.89 29.55
C ILE A 623 3.32 7.83 28.94
N SER A 624 3.73 9.06 28.63
CA SER A 624 2.90 10.09 27.99
C SER A 624 2.93 9.95 26.47
N LEU A 625 1.75 9.89 25.83
CA LEU A 625 1.60 10.10 24.39
C LEU A 625 1.61 11.61 24.13
N GLU A 626 2.54 12.09 23.33
CA GLU A 626 2.69 13.49 22.94
C GLU A 626 2.80 13.68 21.43
N SER A 627 2.35 14.82 20.93
CA SER A 627 2.45 15.24 19.53
C SER A 627 3.59 16.24 19.37
N ALA A 628 4.85 15.77 19.50
CA ALA A 628 6.05 16.60 19.50
C ALA A 628 7.15 16.11 18.56
N GLY A 629 6.96 14.94 17.94
CA GLY A 629 7.92 14.37 16.99
C GLY A 629 7.97 15.11 15.66
N ASN A 630 9.10 14.98 14.96
CA ASN A 630 9.35 15.60 13.67
C ASN A 630 10.04 14.63 12.72
N GLU A 631 9.71 14.75 11.42
CA GLU A 631 10.42 14.04 10.35
C GLU A 631 10.59 14.93 9.14
N ILE A 632 11.67 14.76 8.42
CA ILE A 632 11.88 15.35 7.09
C ILE A 632 12.31 14.24 6.13
N ARG A 633 11.63 14.19 4.97
CA ARG A 633 11.91 13.24 3.91
C ARG A 633 12.05 13.96 2.57
N HIS A 634 13.11 13.63 1.84
CA HIS A 634 13.29 14.00 0.46
C HIS A 634 13.31 12.74 -0.39
N THR A 635 12.50 12.70 -1.43
CA THR A 635 12.42 11.56 -2.35
C THR A 635 12.63 12.03 -3.77
N LEU A 636 13.47 11.34 -4.52
CA LEU A 636 13.63 11.49 -5.96
C LEU A 636 13.21 10.17 -6.62
N ARG A 637 12.22 10.23 -7.50
CA ARG A 637 11.77 9.10 -8.32
C ARG A 637 12.08 9.38 -9.77
N LEU A 638 12.75 8.45 -10.43
CA LEU A 638 13.02 8.46 -11.86
C LEU A 638 12.42 7.22 -12.48
N SER A 639 11.67 7.37 -13.55
CA SER A 639 11.08 6.26 -14.31
C SER A 639 11.38 6.43 -15.78
N VAL A 640 11.78 5.35 -16.42
CA VAL A 640 11.95 5.26 -17.87
C VAL A 640 11.16 4.05 -18.34
N ARG A 641 10.22 4.26 -19.25
CA ARG A 641 9.42 3.22 -19.88
C ARG A 641 9.58 3.27 -21.38
N LYS A 642 9.75 2.12 -22.00
CA LYS A 642 9.85 2.02 -23.45
C LYS A 642 9.23 0.73 -23.97
N ARG A 643 8.55 0.83 -25.11
CA ARG A 643 8.06 -0.33 -25.86
C ARG A 643 8.86 -0.49 -27.15
N PHE A 644 9.23 -1.73 -27.46
CA PHE A 644 9.95 -2.13 -28.65
C PHE A 644 9.23 -3.31 -29.29
N ASN A 645 8.40 -3.10 -30.27
CA ASN A 645 7.72 -4.19 -30.98
C ASN A 645 7.09 -5.21 -30.02
N ILE A 646 7.72 -6.40 -29.82
CA ILE A 646 7.26 -7.44 -28.90
C ILE A 646 7.74 -7.27 -27.46
N PHE A 647 8.61 -6.28 -27.18
CA PHE A 647 9.17 -6.06 -25.85
C PHE A 647 8.62 -4.78 -25.21
N ARG A 648 8.40 -4.85 -23.90
CA ARG A 648 8.11 -3.67 -23.07
C ARG A 648 9.11 -3.66 -21.91
N GLY A 649 9.76 -2.55 -21.66
CA GLY A 649 10.71 -2.41 -20.57
C GLY A 649 10.44 -1.19 -19.72
N ALA A 650 10.65 -1.32 -18.43
CA ALA A 650 10.60 -0.23 -17.47
C ALA A 650 11.82 -0.28 -16.55
N VAL A 651 12.32 0.91 -16.17
CA VAL A 651 13.35 1.06 -15.13
C VAL A 651 12.90 2.15 -14.20
N ASN A 652 12.76 1.83 -12.93
CA ASN A 652 12.35 2.77 -11.89
C ASN A 652 13.46 2.86 -10.84
N TYR A 653 13.80 4.08 -10.47
CA TYR A 653 14.74 4.37 -9.39
C TYR A 653 14.08 5.28 -8.38
N THR A 654 14.22 4.93 -7.10
CA THR A 654 13.81 5.78 -5.98
C THR A 654 15.01 5.98 -5.05
N GLY A 655 15.40 7.25 -4.92
CA GLY A 655 16.36 7.68 -3.91
C GLY A 655 15.64 8.45 -2.80
N GLN A 656 15.84 8.06 -1.54
CA GLN A 656 15.22 8.75 -0.42
C GLN A 656 16.21 9.07 0.69
N HIS A 657 15.99 10.21 1.32
CA HIS A 657 16.73 10.63 2.52
C HIS A 657 15.72 11.03 3.58
N VAL A 658 15.70 10.29 4.68
CA VAL A 658 14.74 10.49 5.79
C VAL A 658 15.51 10.70 7.08
N ARG A 659 15.10 11.70 7.86
CA ARG A 659 15.57 11.97 9.22
C ARG A 659 14.41 12.36 10.11
N GLY A 660 14.40 11.86 11.33
CA GLY A 660 13.38 12.17 12.33
C GLY A 660 13.76 11.68 13.71
N ASP A 661 12.93 12.00 14.66
CA ASP A 661 13.10 11.61 16.08
C ASP A 661 12.12 10.49 16.50
N VAL A 662 11.32 9.95 15.58
CA VAL A 662 10.39 8.84 15.82
C VAL A 662 10.72 7.68 14.89
N GLN A 663 11.66 6.82 15.28
CA GLN A 663 12.24 5.80 14.41
C GLN A 663 11.39 4.53 14.27
N GLY A 664 10.50 4.25 15.21
CA GLY A 664 9.69 3.02 15.26
C GLY A 664 8.22 3.21 14.85
N GLY A 665 7.86 4.39 14.36
CA GLY A 665 6.46 4.73 14.04
C GLY A 665 5.74 5.45 15.18
N PRO A 666 4.45 5.78 15.01
CA PRO A 666 3.67 6.52 16.00
C PRO A 666 3.63 5.80 17.35
N GLY A 667 3.84 6.55 18.44
CA GLY A 667 3.87 6.02 19.79
C GLY A 667 5.18 5.38 20.24
N THR A 668 6.25 5.47 19.44
CA THR A 668 7.59 5.01 19.85
C THR A 668 8.07 5.76 21.09
N LEU A 669 8.60 5.02 22.07
CA LEU A 669 9.18 5.58 23.29
C LEU A 669 10.54 6.21 22.97
N LEU A 670 10.74 7.45 23.46
CA LEU A 670 12.05 8.09 23.42
C LEU A 670 13.04 7.29 24.28
N THR A 671 14.24 7.11 23.77
CA THR A 671 15.34 6.45 24.50
C THR A 671 15.93 7.35 25.58
N ASN A 672 15.74 8.68 25.47
CA ASN A 672 16.12 9.65 26.48
C ASN A 672 14.97 10.64 26.71
N ALA A 673 14.33 10.55 27.87
CA ALA A 673 13.18 11.40 28.19
C ALA A 673 13.54 12.90 28.34
N TYR A 674 14.81 13.24 28.49
CA TYR A 674 15.32 14.61 28.76
C TYR A 674 16.10 15.21 27.59
N ASP A 675 16.39 14.44 26.54
CA ASP A 675 17.06 14.92 25.33
C ASP A 675 16.36 14.37 24.07
N GLU A 676 15.49 15.16 23.51
CA GLU A 676 14.76 14.81 22.30
C GLU A 676 15.67 14.64 21.07
N ARG A 677 16.84 15.29 21.07
CA ARG A 677 17.80 15.22 19.96
C ARG A 677 18.55 13.89 19.95
N ALA A 678 18.58 13.19 21.08
CA ALA A 678 19.22 11.88 21.16
C ALA A 678 18.62 10.90 20.16
N ASP A 679 17.32 10.98 19.87
CA ASP A 679 16.62 10.10 18.92
C ASP A 679 16.58 10.61 17.47
N TRP A 680 17.21 11.78 17.20
CA TRP A 680 17.27 12.29 15.85
C TRP A 680 18.24 11.50 14.97
N GLY A 681 17.72 10.74 14.02
CA GLY A 681 18.52 9.85 13.18
C GLY A 681 17.88 9.47 11.84
N GLY A 682 18.51 8.55 11.13
CA GLY A 682 18.02 8.00 9.88
C GLY A 682 16.87 7.01 10.08
N TRP A 683 16.18 6.65 9.00
CA TRP A 683 15.18 5.56 9.01
C TRP A 683 15.82 4.21 8.73
N PRO A 684 15.24 3.10 9.23
CA PRO A 684 15.78 1.76 8.98
C PRO A 684 15.60 1.27 7.53
N GLN A 685 14.98 2.08 6.67
CA GLN A 685 14.68 1.70 5.28
C GLN A 685 15.86 1.96 4.33
N PRO A 686 15.94 1.24 3.20
CA PRO A 686 16.92 1.50 2.15
C PRO A 686 16.84 2.92 1.61
N THR A 687 18.00 3.52 1.32
CA THR A 687 18.08 4.86 0.71
C THR A 687 17.97 4.84 -0.81
N HIS A 688 18.26 3.71 -1.44
CA HIS A 688 18.24 3.53 -2.89
C HIS A 688 17.48 2.25 -3.23
N ASN A 689 16.47 2.38 -4.09
CA ASN A 689 15.74 1.27 -4.67
C ASN A 689 15.79 1.42 -6.19
N LEU A 690 16.04 0.33 -6.89
CA LEU A 690 16.03 0.24 -8.34
C LEU A 690 15.25 -1.00 -8.74
N SER A 691 14.21 -0.84 -9.54
CA SER A 691 13.54 -1.97 -10.18
C SER A 691 13.66 -1.86 -11.70
N ALA A 692 13.78 -2.98 -12.38
CA ALA A 692 13.78 -3.04 -13.82
C ALA A 692 12.93 -4.24 -14.26
N SER A 693 12.01 -4.02 -15.19
CA SER A 693 11.18 -5.07 -15.77
C SER A 693 11.34 -5.14 -17.27
N LEU A 694 11.22 -6.33 -17.81
CA LEU A 694 11.21 -6.60 -19.24
C LEU A 694 10.18 -7.69 -19.53
N ASP A 695 9.16 -7.30 -20.30
CA ASP A 695 8.10 -8.18 -20.76
C ASP A 695 8.29 -8.47 -22.24
N ALA A 696 7.95 -9.68 -22.67
CA ALA A 696 8.01 -10.11 -24.06
C ALA A 696 6.79 -10.94 -24.44
N SER A 697 6.03 -10.49 -25.44
CA SER A 697 4.97 -11.26 -26.09
C SER A 697 5.55 -12.00 -27.28
N LEU A 698 5.80 -13.30 -27.11
CA LEU A 698 6.42 -14.15 -28.11
C LEU A 698 5.35 -14.80 -29.03
N PRO A 699 5.74 -15.31 -30.23
CA PRO A 699 4.83 -16.09 -31.06
C PRO A 699 4.21 -17.27 -30.32
N LEU A 700 3.08 -17.78 -30.80
CA LEU A 700 2.33 -18.90 -30.25
C LEU A 700 1.65 -18.64 -28.90
N GLY A 701 1.41 -17.37 -28.55
CA GLY A 701 0.76 -17.01 -27.28
C GLY A 701 1.61 -17.28 -26.03
N ILE A 702 2.93 -17.17 -26.17
CA ILE A 702 3.86 -17.26 -25.03
C ILE A 702 4.17 -15.85 -24.57
N PHE A 703 4.02 -15.63 -23.27
CA PHE A 703 4.44 -14.41 -22.60
C PHE A 703 5.54 -14.73 -21.61
N VAL A 704 6.56 -13.87 -21.55
CA VAL A 704 7.67 -13.97 -20.61
C VAL A 704 7.87 -12.59 -19.97
N SER A 705 7.89 -12.54 -18.65
CA SER A 705 8.23 -11.34 -17.89
C SER A 705 9.42 -11.63 -16.99
N GLY A 706 10.34 -10.69 -16.88
CA GLY A 706 11.45 -10.72 -15.94
C GLY A 706 11.50 -9.41 -15.15
N GLU A 707 11.68 -9.53 -13.84
CA GLU A 707 11.83 -8.41 -12.94
C GLU A 707 13.15 -8.52 -12.18
N MET A 708 13.82 -7.39 -12.01
CA MET A 708 15.00 -7.23 -11.17
C MET A 708 14.71 -6.18 -10.11
N ASP A 709 14.90 -6.54 -8.84
CA ASP A 709 14.81 -5.63 -7.72
C ASP A 709 16.14 -5.51 -7.00
N TYR A 710 16.58 -4.29 -6.84
CA TYR A 710 17.75 -3.95 -6.04
C TYR A 710 17.39 -2.90 -5.01
N HIS A 711 17.81 -3.12 -3.77
CA HIS A 711 17.85 -2.04 -2.79
C HIS A 711 19.15 -2.05 -1.98
N SER A 712 19.57 -0.83 -1.58
CA SER A 712 20.69 -0.67 -0.65
C SER A 712 20.37 -1.31 0.70
N GLY A 713 21.38 -1.67 1.47
CA GLY A 713 21.18 -2.26 2.80
C GLY A 713 20.32 -1.39 3.70
N ARG A 714 19.48 -2.03 4.51
CA ARG A 714 18.68 -1.40 5.56
C ARG A 714 19.59 -0.92 6.68
N PHE A 715 19.19 0.17 7.33
CA PHE A 715 19.94 0.66 8.47
C PHE A 715 19.46 -0.03 9.76
N TYR A 716 20.39 -0.10 10.74
CA TYR A 716 20.08 -0.60 12.07
C TYR A 716 20.83 0.20 13.16
N THR A 717 20.34 0.09 14.38
CA THR A 717 20.84 0.82 15.54
C THR A 717 21.73 -0.10 16.40
N ILE A 718 22.85 0.42 16.88
CA ILE A 718 23.62 -0.25 17.93
C ILE A 718 23.06 0.16 19.28
N THR A 719 22.75 -0.83 20.11
CA THR A 719 22.31 -0.65 21.50
C THR A 719 23.26 -1.36 22.47
N THR A 720 23.36 -0.84 23.67
CA THR A 720 24.21 -1.46 24.71
C THR A 720 23.67 -2.81 25.18
N GLY A 721 22.35 -3.03 25.05
CA GLY A 721 21.62 -4.18 25.61
C GLY A 721 21.49 -4.11 27.12
N ARG A 722 21.69 -2.93 27.72
CA ARG A 722 21.55 -2.65 29.14
C ARG A 722 20.62 -1.47 29.35
N ASP A 723 20.13 -1.32 30.55
CA ASP A 723 19.37 -0.16 31.01
C ASP A 723 20.36 0.81 31.69
N ASP A 724 21.09 1.56 30.85
CA ASP A 724 22.15 2.45 31.34
C ASP A 724 21.58 3.73 31.98
N ASN A 725 20.38 4.15 31.56
CA ASN A 725 19.67 5.31 32.07
C ASN A 725 18.64 4.99 33.17
N ARG A 726 18.43 3.72 33.49
CA ARG A 726 17.57 3.19 34.56
C ARG A 726 16.07 3.50 34.34
N ASP A 727 15.64 3.60 33.10
CA ASP A 727 14.24 3.83 32.73
C ASP A 727 13.45 2.52 32.55
N SER A 728 14.06 1.39 32.85
CA SER A 728 13.55 0.03 32.70
C SER A 728 13.45 -0.42 31.23
N SER A 729 14.19 0.21 30.30
CA SER A 729 14.32 -0.18 28.89
C SER A 729 15.75 -0.62 28.56
N LEU A 730 15.91 -1.62 27.68
CA LEU A 730 17.24 -2.13 27.29
C LEU A 730 17.63 -1.61 25.89
N THR A 731 17.13 -0.45 25.51
CA THR A 731 17.33 0.15 24.18
C THR A 731 18.37 1.27 24.16
N ASP A 732 19.07 1.48 25.28
CA ASP A 732 20.12 2.49 25.41
C ASP A 732 21.22 2.31 24.35
N ARG A 733 21.74 3.41 23.88
CA ARG A 733 22.82 3.45 22.88
C ARG A 733 24.15 3.84 23.53
N PRO A 734 25.28 3.36 22.99
CA PRO A 734 26.58 3.86 23.37
C PRO A 734 26.67 5.40 23.25
N PRO A 735 27.48 6.08 24.07
CA PRO A 735 27.66 7.52 23.98
C PRO A 735 28.00 7.99 22.57
N GLY A 736 27.25 8.96 22.03
CA GLY A 736 27.41 9.52 20.67
C GLY A 736 26.87 8.67 19.55
N ALA A 737 26.30 7.48 19.80
CA ALA A 737 25.66 6.67 18.78
C ALA A 737 24.31 7.27 18.36
N VAL A 738 24.09 7.33 17.04
CA VAL A 738 22.89 7.84 16.41
C VAL A 738 21.99 6.66 16.00
N PRO A 739 20.66 6.76 16.10
CA PRO A 739 19.77 5.71 15.60
C PRO A 739 19.99 5.45 14.11
N ASN A 740 19.93 4.17 13.72
CA ASN A 740 20.05 3.72 12.34
C ASN A 740 21.31 4.24 11.62
N SER A 741 22.45 4.22 12.32
CA SER A 741 23.75 4.65 11.77
C SER A 741 24.51 3.55 11.03
N GLU A 742 24.24 2.29 11.37
CA GLU A 742 24.89 1.14 10.73
C GLU A 742 24.05 0.62 9.57
N ARG A 743 24.72 0.02 8.56
CA ARG A 743 24.07 -0.47 7.36
C ARG A 743 24.23 -1.98 7.23
N GLY A 744 23.13 -2.67 6.98
CA GLY A 744 23.08 -4.09 6.68
C GLY A 744 23.42 -4.39 5.20
N PRO A 745 23.32 -5.67 4.79
CA PRO A 745 23.56 -6.12 3.42
C PRO A 745 22.61 -5.47 2.41
N GLN A 746 23.06 -5.38 1.18
CA GLN A 746 22.21 -5.02 0.03
C GLN A 746 21.37 -6.21 -0.41
N TYR A 747 20.27 -5.91 -1.11
CA TYR A 747 19.36 -6.89 -1.69
C TYR A 747 19.39 -6.81 -3.21
N LEU A 748 19.41 -7.97 -3.88
CA LEU A 748 19.28 -8.07 -5.32
C LEU A 748 18.51 -9.34 -5.66
N ASN A 749 17.35 -9.17 -6.26
CA ASN A 749 16.45 -10.27 -6.63
C ASN A 749 16.16 -10.28 -8.13
N PHE A 750 15.82 -11.45 -8.65
CA PHE A 750 15.35 -11.65 -10.01
C PHE A 750 14.17 -12.61 -9.99
N ASP A 751 13.02 -12.15 -10.51
CA ASP A 751 11.80 -12.91 -10.64
C ASP A 751 11.48 -13.12 -12.12
N PHE A 752 10.87 -14.25 -12.45
CA PHE A 752 10.44 -14.55 -13.81
C PHE A 752 9.03 -15.11 -13.81
N ASN A 753 8.24 -14.68 -14.78
CA ASN A 753 6.97 -15.28 -15.14
C ASN A 753 7.05 -15.83 -16.57
N VAL A 754 6.51 -17.01 -16.78
CA VAL A 754 6.34 -17.60 -18.12
C VAL A 754 4.90 -18.08 -18.21
N SER A 755 4.17 -17.64 -19.22
CA SER A 755 2.81 -18.07 -19.42
C SER A 755 2.53 -18.44 -20.88
N LYS A 756 1.51 -19.27 -21.07
CA LYS A 756 1.02 -19.66 -22.39
C LYS A 756 -0.50 -19.63 -22.42
N ALA A 757 -1.04 -18.78 -23.29
CA ALA A 757 -2.46 -18.69 -23.57
C ALA A 757 -2.84 -19.58 -24.77
N VAL A 758 -3.92 -20.34 -24.62
CA VAL A 758 -4.52 -21.17 -25.67
C VAL A 758 -5.98 -20.77 -25.86
N PHE A 759 -6.32 -20.23 -27.00
CA PHE A 759 -7.65 -19.77 -27.33
C PHE A 759 -8.45 -20.85 -28.05
N PHE A 760 -9.59 -21.22 -27.48
CA PHE A 760 -10.54 -22.12 -28.10
C PHE A 760 -11.69 -21.30 -28.71
N ARG A 761 -11.65 -21.06 -30.03
CA ARG A 761 -12.73 -20.38 -30.75
C ARG A 761 -13.98 -21.25 -30.78
N ARG A 762 -15.12 -20.70 -30.39
CA ARG A 762 -16.41 -21.33 -30.58
C ARG A 762 -16.84 -21.19 -32.07
N ALA A 763 -17.66 -22.12 -32.56
CA ALA A 763 -18.13 -22.15 -33.95
C ALA A 763 -18.84 -20.84 -34.35
N ALA A 764 -18.69 -20.44 -35.61
CA ALA A 764 -19.28 -19.22 -36.15
C ALA A 764 -20.80 -19.16 -35.90
N GLY A 765 -21.26 -18.09 -35.24
CA GLY A 765 -22.67 -17.83 -34.89
C GLY A 765 -22.99 -17.66 -33.42
N SER A 766 -22.04 -17.84 -32.50
CA SER A 766 -22.21 -17.61 -31.05
C SER A 766 -21.80 -16.16 -30.67
N SER A 767 -22.68 -15.47 -29.96
CA SER A 767 -22.44 -14.11 -29.43
C SER A 767 -21.59 -14.10 -28.15
N THR A 768 -21.03 -15.23 -27.71
CA THR A 768 -20.17 -15.35 -26.54
C THR A 768 -18.69 -15.45 -26.94
N SER A 769 -17.82 -14.80 -26.18
CA SER A 769 -16.36 -14.88 -26.27
C SER A 769 -15.88 -16.35 -26.25
N GLY A 770 -14.75 -16.66 -26.90
CA GLY A 770 -14.16 -18.00 -26.85
C GLY A 770 -13.55 -18.26 -25.46
N ILE A 771 -13.32 -19.53 -25.15
CA ILE A 771 -12.63 -19.93 -23.92
C ILE A 771 -11.12 -19.68 -24.10
N ASN A 772 -10.52 -18.97 -23.16
CA ASN A 772 -9.07 -18.80 -23.02
C ASN A 772 -8.58 -19.67 -21.85
N VAL A 773 -7.55 -20.46 -22.10
CA VAL A 773 -6.85 -21.23 -21.07
C VAL A 773 -5.42 -20.73 -20.99
N ASN A 774 -5.01 -20.20 -19.85
CA ASN A 774 -3.67 -19.73 -19.59
C ASN A 774 -2.99 -20.65 -18.57
N VAL A 775 -1.86 -21.24 -18.95
CA VAL A 775 -0.99 -22.00 -18.05
C VAL A 775 0.25 -21.15 -17.78
N PHE A 776 0.64 -21.01 -16.52
CA PHE A 776 1.76 -20.16 -16.17
C PHE A 776 2.61 -20.73 -15.04
N ALA A 777 3.83 -20.24 -14.96
CA ALA A 777 4.77 -20.49 -13.87
C ALA A 777 5.43 -19.19 -13.46
N ASN A 778 5.38 -18.90 -12.15
CA ASN A 778 6.05 -17.79 -11.51
C ASN A 778 7.27 -18.32 -10.75
N MET A 779 8.41 -17.70 -10.91
CA MET A 779 9.64 -18.02 -10.17
C MET A 779 10.08 -16.77 -9.40
N THR A 780 9.96 -16.82 -8.10
CA THR A 780 10.50 -15.79 -7.21
C THR A 780 11.92 -16.19 -6.79
N ASN A 781 12.82 -15.23 -6.72
CA ASN A 781 14.23 -15.44 -6.43
C ASN A 781 14.82 -16.55 -7.32
N ALA A 782 14.62 -16.45 -8.63
CA ALA A 782 14.92 -17.51 -9.60
C ALA A 782 16.37 -18.02 -9.55
N PHE A 783 17.33 -17.15 -9.20
CA PHE A 783 18.74 -17.53 -9.05
C PHE A 783 19.09 -18.05 -7.65
N ASN A 784 18.12 -18.18 -6.76
CA ASN A 784 18.28 -18.60 -5.37
C ASN A 784 19.37 -17.80 -4.62
N HIS A 785 19.32 -16.50 -4.76
CA HIS A 785 20.21 -15.58 -4.05
C HIS A 785 19.90 -15.61 -2.56
N VAL A 786 20.91 -15.65 -1.71
CA VAL A 786 20.72 -15.58 -0.26
C VAL A 786 20.57 -14.11 0.13
N HIS A 787 19.35 -13.66 0.37
CA HIS A 787 19.05 -12.30 0.80
C HIS A 787 19.21 -12.21 2.31
N LEU A 788 20.37 -11.79 2.74
CA LEU A 788 20.75 -11.72 4.15
C LEU A 788 19.95 -10.64 4.90
N GLY A 789 19.49 -10.98 6.11
CA GLY A 789 18.83 -10.06 7.02
C GLY A 789 19.77 -9.00 7.61
N THR A 790 19.23 -8.14 8.48
CA THR A 790 20.01 -7.13 9.18
C THR A 790 20.80 -7.78 10.32
N PRO A 791 22.08 -7.40 10.55
CA PRO A 791 22.85 -7.88 11.68
C PRO A 791 22.24 -7.46 13.03
N SER A 792 22.48 -8.24 14.10
CA SER A 792 22.12 -7.83 15.46
C SER A 792 22.91 -6.60 15.89
N GLY A 793 22.20 -5.58 16.41
CA GLY A 793 22.78 -4.37 16.95
C GLY A 793 23.02 -4.40 18.47
N VAL A 794 22.61 -5.46 19.17
CA VAL A 794 22.69 -5.57 20.62
C VAL A 794 24.07 -6.01 21.08
N MET A 795 24.83 -5.14 21.74
CA MET A 795 26.24 -5.40 22.13
C MET A 795 26.41 -6.56 23.11
N THR A 796 25.42 -6.82 23.95
CA THR A 796 25.46 -7.93 24.94
C THR A 796 25.03 -9.27 24.33
N SER A 797 24.48 -9.26 23.12
CA SER A 797 24.04 -10.49 22.45
C SER A 797 25.23 -11.33 21.95
N PRO A 798 25.14 -12.67 22.00
CA PRO A 798 26.11 -13.55 21.34
C PRO A 798 26.13 -13.37 19.82
N ASN A 799 25.08 -12.77 19.27
CA ASN A 799 24.92 -12.51 17.83
C ASN A 799 25.28 -11.07 17.43
N PHE A 800 25.91 -10.28 18.30
CA PHE A 800 26.32 -8.92 17.98
C PHE A 800 27.06 -8.82 16.65
N ARG A 801 26.58 -7.96 15.72
CA ARG A 801 27.10 -7.78 14.36
C ARG A 801 27.05 -9.04 13.48
N ARG A 802 26.34 -10.08 13.91
CA ARG A 802 26.12 -11.29 13.10
C ARG A 802 24.74 -11.26 12.46
N ILE A 803 24.65 -11.88 11.29
CA ILE A 803 23.39 -12.08 10.58
C ILE A 803 22.88 -13.46 10.95
N THR A 804 21.63 -13.56 11.35
CA THR A 804 20.96 -14.78 11.81
C THR A 804 19.70 -15.12 11.01
N SER A 805 19.45 -14.40 9.92
CA SER A 805 18.29 -14.61 9.09
C SER A 805 18.56 -14.32 7.61
N ALA A 806 17.81 -14.96 6.74
CA ALA A 806 17.70 -14.62 5.33
C ALA A 806 16.22 -14.58 4.95
N SER A 807 15.88 -13.79 3.93
CA SER A 807 14.55 -13.79 3.30
C SER A 807 14.33 -15.11 2.53
N ASP A 808 13.15 -15.24 1.96
CA ASP A 808 12.70 -16.45 1.30
C ASP A 808 13.65 -16.87 0.18
N PRO A 809 13.95 -18.17 0.10
CA PRO A 809 14.73 -18.75 -0.97
C PRO A 809 13.93 -18.75 -2.27
N ARG A 810 14.48 -19.36 -3.34
CA ARG A 810 13.71 -19.53 -4.58
C ARG A 810 12.42 -20.31 -4.34
N GLU A 811 11.31 -19.74 -4.83
CA GLU A 811 10.00 -20.37 -4.89
C GLU A 811 9.52 -20.48 -6.33
N ILE A 812 8.81 -21.55 -6.64
CA ILE A 812 8.18 -21.75 -7.94
C ILE A 812 6.71 -22.07 -7.72
N GLU A 813 5.87 -21.27 -8.35
CA GLU A 813 4.43 -21.41 -8.41
C GLU A 813 4.01 -21.82 -9.82
N VAL A 814 3.08 -22.76 -9.93
CA VAL A 814 2.48 -23.13 -11.21
C VAL A 814 0.97 -22.94 -11.13
N GLY A 815 0.38 -22.47 -12.22
CA GLY A 815 -1.05 -22.19 -12.24
C GLY A 815 -1.70 -22.39 -13.58
N ILE A 816 -3.00 -22.53 -13.53
CA ILE A 816 -3.87 -22.59 -14.69
C ILE A 816 -5.08 -21.69 -14.48
N ARG A 817 -5.37 -20.86 -15.48
CA ARG A 817 -6.52 -19.95 -15.49
C ARG A 817 -7.41 -20.24 -16.69
N PHE A 818 -8.70 -20.35 -16.43
CA PHE A 818 -9.75 -20.50 -17.45
C PHE A 818 -10.57 -19.21 -17.48
N GLN A 819 -10.77 -18.65 -18.66
CA GLN A 819 -11.59 -17.46 -18.88
C GLN A 819 -12.61 -17.75 -20.01
N PHE A 820 -13.85 -17.27 -19.85
CA PHE A 820 -14.92 -17.45 -20.83
C PHE A 820 -15.80 -16.21 -21.01
#